data_90003ccdb1b5eb49792871d054c4d8c7
#
_entry.id   90003ccdb1b5eb49792871d054c4d8c7
#
_cell.length_a   1.000
_cell.length_b   1.000
_cell.length_c   1.000
_cell.angle_alpha   90.00
_cell.angle_beta   90.00
_cell.angle_gamma   90.00
#
_symmetry.space_group_name_H-M   'P 1'
#
loop_
_entity.id
_entity.type
_entity.pdbx_description
1 polymer ?
#
loop_
_entity_poly.entity_id
_entity_poly.type
_entity_poly.pdbx_seq_one_letter_code
_entity_poly.pdbx_strand_id
1 'polypeptide(L)'
;LSTSIKQLNFLHTWRPYQDKILLNFSRHIEDNHFHIVAPPGSGKTILGIEILKRIGKKTLVLAPTLTIRNQWENRLQTFFTKNGDFKNFSFDIKKPADITFSTYQGLHAFYKTFECKDDYFSFFTKNNIDVILLDEAHHLKKEWWKCLYQLKEQHLQTVIALTATPPYDSESTEIQKYFDLCGKVDDEIFVPDLVKEKNLCPHQDIVYFSKPENKEINTIVNFRLKVSDFITNLLNDQEFIDFIKQHRFYKNTEENLADIYKFSTFFSAILIFLNEAKTLISKEKLTLLGFEKDEIVEFPKITHAWIEILLQHILVIDRTQLINHENYLYLLEKKLRKLSIFSNNRVNLIGSTFLYKSLSNSTSKLKSIVAIVQQEQVNLKDTLRCVVLADYIRKEYLDVTSNNIQTIKKMGVVPIFHHLKKTIDAKEYLAVLSGSLVIIHCNCIAKLDLIDSITNYTQIPLKSDAEYIILQSKSSSNSGLVKTITQLFQLGHIKILIGTKSLLGEGWDAPAINSLILASVVGSFVSSNQMRGRAIRIDTKALNKTALIWHLACIDTSDIYGGKDLAVLKKRFDAFIGINNSEKNIISNGIERLALPNTIFEEDINTLNKTALSISKDRLQISNKWKNAVRYNKDVAQELKIYHQKDNVFLKQKTAYFKDFVKFSILEVLISLTLFFPQFIIKNINIVLSKGIYYFIYSLLTTLGLTFGFKIYKTLKMYFHYGLIHKKIDKIAQVVLSSLYEINEITTLKSEINIKIKSLTMGDVSCVITGASKYESNLFINTLDEILQPIDNPKYLIIKTNWFRNKLKTQNFYPVPTIFSARKKQVLVYQKHWNKNLGKSLLIYTRNTRGRKLLLRAKLFHVRNIRNEMTKKNIIWK
;
A
#
# COMPACT_ATOMS: atom_id res chain seq x y z
N LEU A 1 -31.21 -13.89 31.23
CA LEU A 1 -30.18 -14.33 32.15
C LEU A 1 -29.02 -13.37 32.08
N SER A 2 -28.75 -12.57 33.14
CA SER A 2 -27.58 -11.70 33.19
C SER A 2 -26.32 -12.58 33.27
N THR A 3 -25.42 -12.40 32.32
CA THR A 3 -24.13 -13.09 32.31
C THR A 3 -23.21 -12.54 33.39
N SER A 4 -22.30 -13.37 33.91
CA SER A 4 -21.28 -12.95 34.88
C SER A 4 -20.34 -11.87 34.32
N ILE A 5 -20.32 -11.68 32.99
CA ILE A 5 -19.53 -10.67 32.31
C ILE A 5 -19.85 -9.24 32.76
N LYS A 6 -21.13 -8.94 33.09
CA LYS A 6 -21.54 -7.62 33.55
C LYS A 6 -20.95 -7.24 34.94
N GLN A 7 -20.47 -8.20 35.68
CA GLN A 7 -19.87 -8.00 37.01
C GLN A 7 -18.39 -7.60 36.94
N LEU A 8 -17.77 -7.73 35.79
CA LEU A 8 -16.38 -7.33 35.54
C LEU A 8 -16.23 -5.81 35.76
N ASN A 9 -15.15 -5.40 36.43
CA ASN A 9 -14.85 -3.98 36.64
C ASN A 9 -13.39 -3.70 36.33
N PHE A 10 -13.14 -2.75 35.41
CA PHE A 10 -11.79 -2.32 35.15
C PHE A 10 -11.18 -1.64 36.39
N LEU A 11 -10.04 -2.11 36.84
CA LEU A 11 -9.40 -1.71 38.11
C LEU A 11 -8.57 -0.43 37.99
N HIS A 12 -8.41 0.13 36.78
CA HIS A 12 -7.60 1.32 36.54
C HIS A 12 -8.44 2.42 35.87
N THR A 13 -7.84 3.58 35.68
CA THR A 13 -8.44 4.68 34.93
C THR A 13 -8.28 4.46 33.41
N TRP A 14 -9.34 4.76 32.66
CA TRP A 14 -9.30 4.73 31.21
C TRP A 14 -8.37 5.84 30.67
N ARG A 15 -7.62 5.51 29.64
CA ARG A 15 -6.84 6.49 28.92
C ARG A 15 -7.78 7.34 28.06
N PRO A 16 -7.47 8.65 27.84
CA PRO A 16 -8.39 9.55 27.11
C PRO A 16 -8.83 9.03 25.74
N TYR A 17 -7.94 8.42 24.96
CA TYR A 17 -8.31 7.83 23.66
C TYR A 17 -9.18 6.57 23.78
N GLN A 18 -9.02 5.78 24.85
CA GLN A 18 -9.88 4.61 25.11
C GLN A 18 -11.26 5.06 25.58
N ASP A 19 -11.30 6.04 26.49
CA ASP A 19 -12.54 6.60 27.00
C ASP A 19 -13.39 7.21 25.88
N LYS A 20 -12.77 7.94 24.96
CA LYS A 20 -13.44 8.46 23.76
C LYS A 20 -14.13 7.37 22.94
N ILE A 21 -13.46 6.23 22.68
CA ILE A 21 -14.04 5.09 21.97
C ILE A 21 -15.22 4.50 22.75
N LEU A 22 -15.04 4.36 24.05
CA LEU A 22 -16.06 3.79 24.92
C LEU A 22 -17.30 4.70 25.05
N LEU A 23 -17.14 6.03 24.99
CA LEU A 23 -18.26 6.98 24.95
C LEU A 23 -19.07 6.87 23.65
N ASN A 24 -18.40 6.62 22.53
CA ASN A 24 -19.05 6.48 21.22
C ASN A 24 -19.61 5.08 20.95
N PHE A 25 -19.33 4.10 21.81
CA PHE A 25 -19.68 2.70 21.61
C PHE A 25 -21.15 2.48 21.28
N SER A 26 -22.07 3.09 22.04
CA SER A 26 -23.52 2.88 21.89
C SER A 26 -24.03 3.31 20.52
N ARG A 27 -23.41 4.32 19.92
CA ARG A 27 -23.76 4.81 18.57
C ARG A 27 -23.26 3.86 17.47
N HIS A 28 -22.11 3.24 17.67
CA HIS A 28 -21.49 2.42 16.64
C HIS A 28 -22.02 0.98 16.59
N ILE A 29 -22.53 0.45 17.70
CA ILE A 29 -22.99 -0.93 17.79
C ILE A 29 -24.39 -1.17 17.19
N GLU A 30 -25.08 -0.15 16.70
CA GLU A 30 -26.44 -0.23 16.18
C GLU A 30 -26.58 -1.16 14.97
N ASP A 31 -25.52 -1.31 14.16
CA ASP A 31 -25.47 -2.21 13.00
C ASP A 31 -24.98 -3.63 13.32
N ASN A 32 -24.83 -3.98 14.61
CA ASN A 32 -24.28 -5.24 15.10
C ASN A 32 -22.79 -5.48 14.73
N HIS A 33 -22.04 -4.42 14.41
CA HIS A 33 -20.60 -4.47 14.21
C HIS A 33 -19.92 -3.43 15.08
N PHE A 34 -18.69 -3.73 15.51
CA PHE A 34 -17.81 -2.75 16.12
C PHE A 34 -16.36 -3.03 15.73
N HIS A 35 -15.84 -2.26 14.81
CA HIS A 35 -14.54 -2.46 14.21
C HIS A 35 -13.56 -1.38 14.62
N ILE A 36 -12.55 -1.76 15.42
CA ILE A 36 -11.54 -0.85 15.95
C ILE A 36 -10.19 -1.13 15.33
N VAL A 37 -9.56 -0.09 14.80
CA VAL A 37 -8.17 -0.11 14.35
C VAL A 37 -7.29 0.54 15.42
N ALA A 38 -6.36 -0.22 15.98
CA ALA A 38 -5.54 0.26 17.08
C ALA A 38 -4.11 -0.30 16.99
N PRO A 39 -3.07 0.56 17.03
CA PRO A 39 -1.68 0.11 16.93
C PRO A 39 -1.28 -0.82 18.08
N PRO A 40 -0.21 -1.62 17.93
CA PRO A 40 0.35 -2.38 19.03
C PRO A 40 0.70 -1.48 20.22
N GLY A 41 0.38 -1.90 21.43
CA GLY A 41 0.60 -1.11 22.66
C GLY A 41 -0.55 -0.17 23.06
N SER A 42 -1.62 -0.06 22.27
CA SER A 42 -2.79 0.77 22.57
C SER A 42 -3.73 0.19 23.65
N GLY A 43 -3.55 -1.06 24.07
CA GLY A 43 -4.42 -1.73 25.02
C GLY A 43 -5.68 -2.35 24.39
N LYS A 44 -5.63 -2.81 23.13
CA LYS A 44 -6.75 -3.45 22.41
C LYS A 44 -7.49 -4.50 23.23
N THR A 45 -6.75 -5.42 23.86
CA THR A 45 -7.32 -6.52 24.66
C THR A 45 -8.16 -6.01 25.82
N ILE A 46 -7.67 -4.99 26.55
CA ILE A 46 -8.38 -4.38 27.69
C ILE A 46 -9.65 -3.68 27.19
N LEU A 47 -9.53 -2.93 26.09
CA LEU A 47 -10.67 -2.27 25.46
C LEU A 47 -11.71 -3.30 24.99
N GLY A 48 -11.27 -4.42 24.39
CA GLY A 48 -12.15 -5.51 23.98
C GLY A 48 -12.90 -6.13 25.16
N ILE A 49 -12.26 -6.39 26.29
CA ILE A 49 -12.92 -6.95 27.48
C ILE A 49 -14.01 -5.99 28.00
N GLU A 50 -13.74 -4.67 28.05
CA GLU A 50 -14.75 -3.69 28.45
C GLU A 50 -15.94 -3.65 27.47
N ILE A 51 -15.70 -3.78 26.17
CA ILE A 51 -16.76 -3.85 25.17
C ILE A 51 -17.63 -5.09 25.40
N LEU A 52 -17.03 -6.27 25.68
CA LEU A 52 -17.77 -7.48 26.03
C LEU A 52 -18.63 -7.29 27.28
N LYS A 53 -18.10 -6.62 28.33
CA LYS A 53 -18.83 -6.26 29.51
C LYS A 53 -20.06 -5.40 29.20
N ARG A 54 -19.90 -4.38 28.37
CA ARG A 54 -20.99 -3.47 27.98
C ARG A 54 -22.07 -4.18 27.17
N ILE A 55 -21.74 -5.11 26.32
CA ILE A 55 -22.68 -5.96 25.60
C ILE A 55 -23.36 -6.93 26.54
N GLY A 56 -22.60 -7.58 27.45
CA GLY A 56 -23.10 -8.45 28.49
C GLY A 56 -23.78 -9.72 28.00
N LYS A 57 -23.36 -10.26 26.85
CA LYS A 57 -23.82 -11.51 26.23
C LYS A 57 -22.72 -12.55 26.19
N LYS A 58 -23.07 -13.83 26.09
CA LYS A 58 -22.07 -14.90 25.91
C LYS A 58 -21.26 -14.70 24.64
N THR A 59 -19.96 -14.80 24.78
CA THR A 59 -19.00 -14.39 23.72
C THR A 59 -17.99 -15.46 23.41
N LEU A 60 -17.72 -15.64 22.09
CA LEU A 60 -16.58 -16.37 21.57
C LEU A 60 -15.47 -15.39 21.16
N VAL A 61 -14.32 -15.43 21.85
CA VAL A 61 -13.12 -14.65 21.52
C VAL A 61 -12.18 -15.50 20.69
N LEU A 62 -11.84 -15.03 19.50
CA LEU A 62 -10.97 -15.72 18.55
C LEU A 62 -9.64 -14.99 18.39
N ALA A 63 -8.55 -15.68 18.64
CA ALA A 63 -7.19 -15.17 18.52
C ALA A 63 -6.41 -15.94 17.43
N PRO A 64 -5.36 -15.34 16.82
CA PRO A 64 -4.57 -16.02 15.79
C PRO A 64 -3.69 -17.14 16.33
N THR A 65 -3.24 -17.05 17.59
CA THR A 65 -2.34 -18.01 18.21
C THR A 65 -2.75 -18.36 19.64
N LEU A 66 -2.28 -19.50 20.14
CA LEU A 66 -2.51 -19.92 21.54
C LEU A 66 -1.93 -18.90 22.55
N THR A 67 -0.80 -18.30 22.22
CA THR A 67 -0.15 -17.29 23.08
C THR A 67 -1.04 -16.07 23.26
N ILE A 68 -1.59 -15.54 22.17
CA ILE A 68 -2.50 -14.38 22.24
C ILE A 68 -3.80 -14.75 22.94
N ARG A 69 -4.35 -15.94 22.67
CA ARG A 69 -5.51 -16.48 23.38
C ARG A 69 -5.30 -16.47 24.90
N ASN A 70 -4.17 -16.98 25.37
CA ASN A 70 -3.85 -17.02 26.81
C ASN A 70 -3.59 -15.62 27.39
N GLN A 71 -3.13 -14.67 26.58
CA GLN A 71 -3.00 -13.27 26.98
C GLN A 71 -4.37 -12.62 27.28
N TRP A 72 -5.43 -12.99 26.58
CA TRP A 72 -6.78 -12.50 26.85
C TRP A 72 -7.26 -12.89 28.24
N GLU A 73 -7.12 -14.18 28.58
CA GLU A 73 -7.47 -14.68 29.92
C GLU A 73 -6.64 -13.97 31.01
N ASN A 74 -5.31 -13.92 30.84
CA ASN A 74 -4.43 -13.26 31.82
C ASN A 74 -4.80 -11.78 32.02
N ARG A 75 -5.13 -11.03 30.93
CA ARG A 75 -5.57 -9.62 31.02
C ARG A 75 -6.93 -9.49 31.69
N LEU A 76 -7.86 -10.41 31.45
CA LEU A 76 -9.14 -10.47 32.16
C LEU A 76 -8.93 -10.60 33.67
N GLN A 77 -8.13 -11.55 34.09
CA GLN A 77 -7.84 -11.82 35.50
C GLN A 77 -7.09 -10.65 36.16
N THR A 78 -6.09 -10.09 35.48
CA THR A 78 -5.21 -9.07 36.07
C THR A 78 -5.86 -7.68 36.16
N PHE A 79 -6.70 -7.31 35.21
CA PHE A 79 -7.17 -5.92 35.08
C PHE A 79 -8.65 -5.73 35.36
N PHE A 80 -9.44 -6.82 35.42
CA PHE A 80 -10.91 -6.73 35.61
C PHE A 80 -11.41 -7.47 36.86
N THR A 81 -10.54 -8.17 37.58
CA THR A 81 -10.89 -8.89 38.80
C THR A 81 -9.89 -8.56 39.90
N LYS A 82 -10.39 -8.34 41.16
CA LYS A 82 -9.53 -7.97 42.28
C LYS A 82 -8.57 -9.07 42.72
N ASN A 83 -8.96 -10.36 42.59
CA ASN A 83 -8.17 -11.53 43.06
C ASN A 83 -7.97 -12.59 41.99
N GLY A 84 -8.24 -12.33 40.71
CA GLY A 84 -8.21 -13.36 39.69
C GLY A 84 -9.39 -14.35 39.77
N ASP A 85 -10.53 -13.94 40.29
CA ASP A 85 -11.64 -14.83 40.69
C ASP A 85 -12.68 -15.08 39.60
N PHE A 86 -12.52 -14.57 38.39
CA PHE A 86 -13.47 -14.85 37.32
C PHE A 86 -13.29 -16.29 36.82
N LYS A 87 -14.26 -17.15 37.13
CA LYS A 87 -14.22 -18.60 36.80
C LYS A 87 -15.08 -18.99 35.60
N ASN A 88 -15.96 -18.08 35.12
CA ASN A 88 -16.92 -18.42 34.06
C ASN A 88 -16.36 -18.19 32.66
N PHE A 89 -15.20 -18.80 32.39
CA PHE A 89 -14.57 -18.84 31.05
C PHE A 89 -14.16 -20.26 30.65
N SER A 90 -14.00 -20.49 29.35
CA SER A 90 -13.61 -21.79 28.81
C SER A 90 -12.57 -21.62 27.71
N PHE A 91 -11.66 -22.58 27.55
CA PHE A 91 -10.79 -22.73 26.39
C PHE A 91 -11.28 -23.79 25.40
N ASP A 92 -12.36 -24.50 25.73
CA ASP A 92 -12.94 -25.54 24.90
C ASP A 92 -14.24 -25.02 24.27
N ILE A 93 -14.28 -24.93 22.95
CA ILE A 93 -15.46 -24.52 22.20
C ILE A 93 -16.64 -25.48 22.43
N LYS A 94 -16.36 -26.78 22.67
CA LYS A 94 -17.38 -27.81 22.89
C LYS A 94 -18.11 -27.62 24.24
N LYS A 95 -17.47 -26.94 25.19
CA LYS A 95 -18.02 -26.64 26.51
C LYS A 95 -17.95 -25.11 26.75
N PRO A 96 -18.79 -24.34 26.07
CA PRO A 96 -18.70 -22.88 26.13
C PRO A 96 -19.17 -22.36 27.50
N ALA A 97 -18.46 -21.33 27.97
CA ALA A 97 -18.82 -20.54 29.16
C ALA A 97 -19.33 -19.15 28.75
N ASP A 98 -19.48 -18.23 29.70
CA ASP A 98 -19.85 -16.84 29.38
C ASP A 98 -18.82 -16.17 28.44
N ILE A 99 -17.53 -16.43 28.67
CA ILE A 99 -16.47 -16.07 27.75
C ILE A 99 -15.72 -17.34 27.31
N THR A 100 -15.72 -17.64 26.02
CA THR A 100 -14.99 -18.78 25.47
C THR A 100 -13.82 -18.27 24.64
N PHE A 101 -12.60 -18.64 25.02
CA PHE A 101 -11.37 -18.25 24.30
C PHE A 101 -10.91 -19.37 23.37
N SER A 102 -10.77 -19.09 22.08
CA SER A 102 -10.25 -20.08 21.13
C SER A 102 -9.34 -19.42 20.09
N THR A 103 -8.86 -20.22 19.16
CA THR A 103 -8.12 -19.74 18.00
C THR A 103 -8.95 -19.87 16.72
N TYR A 104 -8.64 -19.09 15.68
CA TYR A 104 -9.26 -19.26 14.35
C TYR A 104 -9.11 -20.68 13.82
N GLN A 105 -7.96 -21.30 14.06
CA GLN A 105 -7.70 -22.71 13.69
C GLN A 105 -8.56 -23.68 14.51
N GLY A 106 -8.74 -23.41 15.80
CA GLY A 106 -9.59 -24.21 16.69
C GLY A 106 -11.05 -24.18 16.25
N LEU A 107 -11.58 -23.01 15.93
CA LEU A 107 -12.95 -22.87 15.40
C LEU A 107 -13.09 -23.61 14.06
N HIS A 108 -12.14 -23.50 13.15
CA HIS A 108 -12.19 -24.19 11.88
C HIS A 108 -12.09 -25.71 12.03
N ALA A 109 -11.27 -26.21 12.97
CA ALA A 109 -11.24 -27.65 13.31
C ALA A 109 -12.59 -28.12 13.88
N PHE A 110 -13.21 -27.33 14.75
CA PHE A 110 -14.54 -27.60 15.29
C PHE A 110 -15.61 -27.61 14.19
N TYR A 111 -15.61 -26.62 13.27
CA TYR A 111 -16.50 -26.58 12.11
C TYR A 111 -16.44 -27.89 11.28
N LYS A 112 -15.22 -28.44 11.09
CA LYS A 112 -15.02 -29.69 10.35
C LYS A 112 -15.53 -30.95 11.03
N THR A 113 -15.88 -30.91 12.31
CA THR A 113 -16.45 -32.08 13.03
C THR A 113 -17.92 -32.28 12.74
N PHE A 114 -18.59 -31.31 12.13
CA PHE A 114 -19.99 -31.40 11.78
C PHE A 114 -20.17 -31.88 10.34
N GLU A 115 -20.97 -32.93 10.15
CA GLU A 115 -21.37 -33.43 8.84
C GLU A 115 -22.41 -32.50 8.21
N CYS A 116 -23.37 -32.05 9.01
CA CYS A 116 -24.38 -31.09 8.62
C CYS A 116 -24.02 -29.66 9.11
N LYS A 117 -24.16 -28.68 8.25
CA LYS A 117 -23.90 -27.27 8.60
C LYS A 117 -24.96 -26.70 9.57
N ASP A 118 -26.17 -27.19 9.49
CA ASP A 118 -27.25 -26.74 10.38
C ASP A 118 -26.99 -27.13 11.83
N ASP A 119 -26.33 -28.24 12.09
CA ASP A 119 -25.91 -28.67 13.44
C ASP A 119 -24.84 -27.72 14.00
N TYR A 120 -23.93 -27.23 13.14
CA TYR A 120 -22.94 -26.24 13.54
C TYR A 120 -23.62 -24.93 13.95
N PHE A 121 -24.60 -24.43 13.21
CA PHE A 121 -25.32 -23.20 13.57
C PHE A 121 -26.19 -23.40 14.80
N SER A 122 -26.88 -24.54 14.89
CA SER A 122 -27.71 -24.92 16.05
C SER A 122 -26.92 -25.00 17.35
N PHE A 123 -25.64 -25.36 17.28
CA PHE A 123 -24.77 -25.40 18.45
C PHE A 123 -24.62 -24.00 19.07
N PHE A 124 -24.37 -22.96 18.29
CA PHE A 124 -24.23 -21.59 18.79
C PHE A 124 -25.54 -21.04 19.32
N THR A 125 -26.65 -21.34 18.67
CA THR A 125 -27.99 -20.95 19.12
C THR A 125 -28.36 -21.61 20.46
N LYS A 126 -28.15 -22.92 20.60
CA LYS A 126 -28.43 -23.70 21.81
C LYS A 126 -27.61 -23.22 23.02
N ASN A 127 -26.37 -22.77 22.78
CA ASN A 127 -25.50 -22.27 23.83
C ASN A 127 -25.61 -20.76 24.07
N ASN A 128 -26.49 -20.04 23.32
CA ASN A 128 -26.70 -18.60 23.39
C ASN A 128 -25.41 -17.78 23.20
N ILE A 129 -24.56 -18.20 22.24
CA ILE A 129 -23.33 -17.47 21.90
C ILE A 129 -23.69 -16.41 20.86
N ASP A 130 -23.96 -15.20 21.32
CA ASP A 130 -24.48 -14.10 20.49
C ASP A 130 -23.40 -13.13 19.98
N VAL A 131 -22.22 -13.17 20.56
CA VAL A 131 -21.12 -12.24 20.25
C VAL A 131 -19.89 -13.00 19.82
N ILE A 132 -19.27 -12.54 18.73
CA ILE A 132 -17.95 -13.01 18.29
C ILE A 132 -16.98 -11.83 18.34
N LEU A 133 -15.87 -11.99 19.05
CA LEU A 133 -14.77 -11.05 19.04
C LEU A 133 -13.60 -11.64 18.25
N LEU A 134 -13.16 -10.90 17.22
CA LEU A 134 -12.07 -11.24 16.34
C LEU A 134 -10.83 -10.41 16.70
N ASP A 135 -9.86 -11.01 17.37
CA ASP A 135 -8.58 -10.34 17.66
C ASP A 135 -7.60 -10.54 16.52
N GLU A 136 -6.89 -9.48 16.17
CA GLU A 136 -6.01 -9.40 14.98
C GLU A 136 -6.72 -9.95 13.73
N ALA A 137 -7.92 -9.41 13.47
CA ALA A 137 -8.84 -9.88 12.41
C ALA A 137 -8.22 -9.93 10.99
N HIS A 138 -7.14 -9.19 10.75
CA HIS A 138 -6.38 -9.25 9.50
C HIS A 138 -5.67 -10.58 9.23
N HIS A 139 -5.56 -11.49 10.22
CA HIS A 139 -5.04 -12.85 10.04
C HIS A 139 -6.06 -13.83 9.46
N LEU A 140 -7.30 -13.41 9.21
CA LEU A 140 -8.35 -14.27 8.67
C LEU A 140 -7.94 -14.89 7.33
N LYS A 141 -7.80 -16.22 7.31
CA LYS A 141 -7.60 -17.00 6.09
C LYS A 141 -8.94 -17.29 5.42
N LYS A 142 -8.94 -17.58 4.13
CA LYS A 142 -10.13 -17.85 3.32
C LYS A 142 -11.06 -18.90 3.95
N GLU A 143 -10.52 -20.00 4.48
CA GLU A 143 -11.33 -21.07 5.08
C GLU A 143 -11.92 -20.65 6.44
N TRP A 144 -11.18 -19.87 7.24
CA TRP A 144 -11.65 -19.33 8.51
C TRP A 144 -12.74 -18.28 8.30
N TRP A 145 -12.52 -17.41 7.31
CA TRP A 145 -13.53 -16.43 6.91
C TRP A 145 -14.85 -17.10 6.54
N LYS A 146 -14.80 -18.21 5.75
CA LYS A 146 -15.98 -18.91 5.27
C LYS A 146 -16.86 -19.42 6.41
N CYS A 147 -16.27 -20.09 7.42
CA CYS A 147 -17.06 -20.61 8.55
C CYS A 147 -17.62 -19.50 9.42
N LEU A 148 -16.90 -18.38 9.59
CA LEU A 148 -17.37 -17.21 10.36
C LEU A 148 -18.47 -16.45 9.62
N TYR A 149 -18.31 -16.25 8.32
CA TYR A 149 -19.29 -15.53 7.50
C TYR A 149 -20.62 -16.29 7.41
N GLN A 150 -20.56 -17.60 7.24
CA GLN A 150 -21.76 -18.44 7.28
C GLN A 150 -22.45 -18.40 8.65
N LEU A 151 -21.70 -18.43 9.73
CA LEU A 151 -22.26 -18.30 11.07
C LEU A 151 -22.93 -16.93 11.28
N LYS A 152 -22.32 -15.86 10.80
CA LYS A 152 -22.91 -14.51 10.82
C LYS A 152 -24.23 -14.43 10.06
N GLU A 153 -24.29 -14.98 8.85
CA GLU A 153 -25.53 -14.92 8.02
C GLU A 153 -26.70 -15.69 8.62
N GLN A 154 -26.43 -16.83 9.28
CA GLN A 154 -27.46 -17.70 9.83
C GLN A 154 -27.89 -17.37 11.26
N HIS A 155 -27.03 -16.64 12.00
CA HIS A 155 -27.27 -16.42 13.43
C HIS A 155 -26.90 -14.98 13.80
N LEU A 156 -27.57 -14.00 13.27
CA LEU A 156 -27.46 -12.53 13.49
C LEU A 156 -26.59 -12.11 14.71
N GLN A 157 -25.29 -12.43 14.67
CA GLN A 157 -24.40 -12.21 15.80
C GLN A 157 -23.73 -10.85 15.71
N THR A 158 -23.50 -10.25 16.86
CA THR A 158 -22.66 -9.07 16.99
C THR A 158 -21.20 -9.46 16.74
N VAL A 159 -20.56 -8.81 15.79
CA VAL A 159 -19.16 -9.02 15.46
C VAL A 159 -18.32 -7.83 15.93
N ILE A 160 -17.35 -8.12 16.78
CA ILE A 160 -16.36 -7.13 17.24
C ILE A 160 -15.04 -7.47 16.56
N ALA A 161 -14.47 -6.55 15.81
CA ALA A 161 -13.19 -6.73 15.15
C ALA A 161 -12.14 -5.79 15.74
N LEU A 162 -11.05 -6.36 16.22
CA LEU A 162 -9.88 -5.62 16.71
C LEU A 162 -8.69 -5.92 15.83
N THR A 163 -8.04 -4.91 15.31
CA THR A 163 -6.88 -5.08 14.43
C THR A 163 -5.87 -3.95 14.61
N ALA A 164 -4.61 -4.23 14.34
CA ALA A 164 -3.60 -3.16 14.24
C ALA A 164 -3.69 -2.43 12.89
N THR A 165 -4.07 -3.13 11.83
CA THR A 165 -4.22 -2.59 10.48
C THR A 165 -5.12 -3.51 9.66
N PRO A 166 -6.15 -3.01 8.99
CA PRO A 166 -6.89 -3.78 8.00
C PRO A 166 -5.98 -4.22 6.85
N PRO A 167 -6.31 -5.30 6.12
CA PRO A 167 -5.46 -5.86 5.06
C PRO A 167 -5.53 -5.05 3.76
N TYR A 168 -5.20 -3.75 3.79
CA TYR A 168 -5.28 -2.85 2.63
C TYR A 168 -4.30 -3.19 1.50
N ASP A 169 -3.32 -4.06 1.73
CA ASP A 169 -2.35 -4.55 0.75
C ASP A 169 -2.80 -5.82 0.02
N SER A 170 -3.94 -6.40 0.41
CA SER A 170 -4.55 -7.57 -0.21
C SER A 170 -5.27 -7.24 -1.52
N GLU A 171 -5.74 -8.26 -2.24
CA GLU A 171 -6.59 -8.09 -3.42
C GLU A 171 -7.96 -7.49 -3.04
N SER A 172 -8.56 -6.72 -3.93
CA SER A 172 -9.85 -6.03 -3.70
C SER A 172 -10.97 -6.97 -3.22
N THR A 173 -10.99 -8.19 -3.73
CA THR A 173 -11.95 -9.23 -3.32
C THR A 173 -11.73 -9.72 -1.90
N GLU A 174 -10.49 -9.78 -1.43
CA GLU A 174 -10.15 -10.16 -0.05
C GLU A 174 -10.46 -9.02 0.91
N ILE A 175 -10.17 -7.79 0.52
CA ILE A 175 -10.53 -6.59 1.28
C ILE A 175 -12.05 -6.52 1.48
N GLN A 176 -12.83 -6.75 0.40
CA GLN A 176 -14.28 -6.76 0.49
C GLN A 176 -14.79 -7.83 1.47
N LYS A 177 -14.30 -9.06 1.38
CA LYS A 177 -14.65 -10.16 2.31
C LYS A 177 -14.33 -9.82 3.75
N TYR A 178 -13.20 -9.14 3.99
CA TYR A 178 -12.82 -8.70 5.33
C TYR A 178 -13.86 -7.73 5.89
N PHE A 179 -14.24 -6.70 5.12
CA PHE A 179 -15.24 -5.72 5.56
C PHE A 179 -16.67 -6.27 5.61
N ASP A 180 -17.00 -7.26 4.76
CA ASP A 180 -18.29 -7.96 4.83
C ASP A 180 -18.47 -8.71 6.17
N LEU A 181 -17.39 -9.21 6.76
CA LEU A 181 -17.42 -9.89 8.06
C LEU A 181 -17.27 -8.91 9.24
N CYS A 182 -16.27 -8.03 9.18
CA CYS A 182 -15.87 -7.18 10.31
C CYS A 182 -16.67 -5.88 10.42
N GLY A 183 -17.41 -5.50 9.39
CA GLY A 183 -18.03 -4.18 9.28
C GLY A 183 -17.04 -3.08 8.87
N LYS A 184 -17.54 -1.87 8.68
CA LYS A 184 -16.72 -0.68 8.43
C LYS A 184 -15.91 -0.33 9.68
N VAL A 185 -14.80 0.41 9.52
CA VAL A 185 -14.02 0.87 10.69
C VAL A 185 -14.80 1.97 11.41
N ASP A 186 -15.18 1.71 12.66
CA ASP A 186 -15.93 2.64 13.50
C ASP A 186 -15.03 3.64 14.19
N ASP A 187 -13.92 3.16 14.75
CA ASP A 187 -12.97 4.04 15.42
C ASP A 187 -11.52 3.58 15.23
N GLU A 188 -10.58 4.52 15.36
CA GLU A 188 -9.17 4.21 15.23
C GLU A 188 -8.34 5.03 16.22
N ILE A 189 -7.38 4.35 16.85
CA ILE A 189 -6.39 4.97 17.72
C ILE A 189 -5.16 5.33 16.88
N PHE A 190 -4.69 6.56 16.99
CA PHE A 190 -3.53 7.03 16.22
C PHE A 190 -2.23 6.96 17.02
N VAL A 191 -1.13 6.68 16.35
CA VAL A 191 0.21 6.67 16.94
C VAL A 191 0.56 8.02 17.63
N PRO A 192 0.24 9.20 17.05
CA PRO A 192 0.47 10.48 17.73
C PRO A 192 -0.23 10.62 19.09
N ASP A 193 -1.48 10.13 19.24
CA ASP A 193 -2.19 10.13 20.54
C ASP A 193 -1.43 9.31 21.57
N LEU A 194 -0.93 8.13 21.16
CA LEU A 194 -0.17 7.25 22.05
C LEU A 194 1.18 7.84 22.46
N VAL A 195 1.84 8.58 21.56
CA VAL A 195 3.09 9.29 21.90
C VAL A 195 2.81 10.49 22.80
N LYS A 196 1.71 11.22 22.57
CA LYS A 196 1.24 12.34 23.41
C LYS A 196 1.01 11.91 24.83
N GLU A 197 0.34 10.78 25.03
CA GLU A 197 0.02 10.22 26.33
C GLU A 197 1.14 9.36 26.94
N LYS A 198 2.35 9.38 26.32
CA LYS A 198 3.52 8.61 26.76
C LYS A 198 3.24 7.09 26.87
N ASN A 199 2.44 6.54 25.97
CA ASN A 199 2.20 5.10 25.82
C ASN A 199 3.11 4.47 24.75
N LEU A 200 3.59 5.31 23.83
CA LEU A 200 4.64 4.98 22.87
C LEU A 200 5.76 6.00 22.97
N CYS A 201 6.99 5.58 22.70
CA CYS A 201 8.13 6.47 22.71
C CYS A 201 8.25 7.25 21.38
N PRO A 202 8.88 8.43 21.38
CA PRO A 202 9.33 9.09 20.15
C PRO A 202 10.17 8.15 19.29
N HIS A 203 9.98 8.20 17.97
CA HIS A 203 10.65 7.28 17.06
C HIS A 203 10.86 7.88 15.69
N GLN A 204 11.79 7.30 14.92
CA GLN A 204 12.06 7.67 13.54
C GLN A 204 12.32 6.41 12.72
N ASP A 205 11.65 6.32 11.56
CA ASP A 205 11.99 5.33 10.53
C ASP A 205 13.11 5.90 9.66
N ILE A 206 14.11 5.08 9.36
CA ILE A 206 15.27 5.43 8.54
C ILE A 206 15.45 4.35 7.49
N VAL A 207 15.73 4.75 6.24
CA VAL A 207 16.04 3.82 5.16
C VAL A 207 17.54 3.84 4.89
N TYR A 208 18.15 2.66 4.83
CA TYR A 208 19.55 2.48 4.45
C TYR A 208 19.60 1.68 3.14
N PHE A 209 20.30 2.22 2.16
CA PHE A 209 20.33 1.67 0.81
C PHE A 209 21.58 0.83 0.57
N SER A 210 21.42 -0.22 -0.24
CA SER A 210 22.53 -1.00 -0.79
C SER A 210 22.31 -1.21 -2.28
N LYS A 211 23.39 -1.54 -3.01
CA LYS A 211 23.30 -1.99 -4.39
C LYS A 211 23.56 -3.49 -4.45
N PRO A 212 22.98 -4.23 -5.41
CA PRO A 212 23.28 -5.64 -5.59
C PRO A 212 24.77 -5.88 -5.88
N GLU A 213 25.28 -7.04 -5.53
CA GLU A 213 26.64 -7.43 -5.91
C GLU A 213 26.72 -7.72 -7.42
N ASN A 214 27.93 -7.63 -8.00
CA ASN A 214 28.12 -7.76 -9.46
C ASN A 214 27.51 -9.06 -10.03
N LYS A 215 27.56 -10.17 -9.29
CA LYS A 215 26.92 -11.44 -9.69
C LYS A 215 25.40 -11.34 -9.73
N GLU A 216 24.80 -10.61 -8.79
CA GLU A 216 23.35 -10.38 -8.73
C GLU A 216 22.92 -9.43 -9.85
N ILE A 217 23.68 -8.36 -10.11
CA ILE A 217 23.48 -7.43 -11.24
C ILE A 217 23.48 -8.20 -12.56
N ASN A 218 24.50 -9.01 -12.81
CA ASN A 218 24.57 -9.83 -14.01
C ASN A 218 23.35 -10.77 -14.16
N THR A 219 22.88 -11.34 -13.07
CA THR A 219 21.68 -12.19 -13.09
C THR A 219 20.42 -11.39 -13.46
N ILE A 220 20.28 -10.17 -12.93
CA ILE A 220 19.14 -9.28 -13.22
C ILE A 220 19.19 -8.84 -14.69
N VAL A 221 20.34 -8.37 -15.16
CA VAL A 221 20.54 -7.91 -16.53
C VAL A 221 20.29 -9.04 -17.53
N ASN A 222 20.86 -10.23 -17.27
CA ASN A 222 20.64 -11.41 -18.12
C ASN A 222 19.17 -11.84 -18.15
N PHE A 223 18.46 -11.73 -17.02
CA PHE A 223 17.02 -12.00 -17.00
C PHE A 223 16.27 -11.02 -17.90
N ARG A 224 16.56 -9.71 -17.79
CA ARG A 224 15.91 -8.68 -18.60
C ARG A 224 16.21 -8.83 -20.09
N LEU A 225 17.45 -9.13 -20.44
CA LEU A 225 17.83 -9.43 -21.83
C LEU A 225 17.01 -10.61 -22.37
N LYS A 226 16.93 -11.72 -21.62
CA LYS A 226 16.11 -12.89 -22.01
C LYS A 226 14.63 -12.55 -22.20
N VAL A 227 14.09 -11.68 -21.35
CA VAL A 227 12.69 -11.20 -21.47
C VAL A 227 12.53 -10.33 -22.71
N SER A 228 13.47 -9.41 -22.96
CA SER A 228 13.48 -8.57 -24.15
C SER A 228 13.57 -9.40 -25.43
N ASP A 229 14.50 -10.37 -25.48
CA ASP A 229 14.66 -11.29 -26.60
C ASP A 229 13.40 -12.14 -26.83
N PHE A 230 12.78 -12.61 -25.72
CA PHE A 230 11.51 -13.35 -25.81
C PHE A 230 10.41 -12.48 -26.44
N ILE A 231 10.26 -11.22 -26.02
CA ILE A 231 9.25 -10.30 -26.56
C ILE A 231 9.53 -10.02 -28.03
N THR A 232 10.79 -9.75 -28.40
CA THR A 232 11.20 -9.52 -29.79
C THR A 232 10.90 -10.73 -30.66
N ASN A 233 11.22 -11.92 -30.17
CA ASN A 233 10.90 -13.16 -30.86
C ASN A 233 9.40 -13.37 -31.01
N LEU A 234 8.60 -13.06 -29.95
CA LEU A 234 7.15 -13.19 -29.97
C LEU A 234 6.49 -12.24 -30.99
N LEU A 235 7.02 -11.02 -31.12
CA LEU A 235 6.55 -10.04 -32.11
C LEU A 235 6.85 -10.44 -33.55
N ASN A 236 7.87 -11.27 -33.78
CA ASN A 236 8.27 -11.77 -35.10
C ASN A 236 7.81 -13.23 -35.34
N ASP A 237 7.16 -13.87 -34.35
CA ASP A 237 6.68 -15.24 -34.46
C ASP A 237 5.34 -15.27 -35.22
N GLN A 238 5.42 -15.72 -36.49
CA GLN A 238 4.26 -15.77 -37.37
C GLN A 238 3.18 -16.72 -36.84
N GLU A 239 3.57 -17.83 -36.21
CA GLU A 239 2.62 -18.78 -35.59
C GLU A 239 1.82 -18.12 -34.46
N PHE A 240 2.50 -17.35 -33.60
CA PHE A 240 1.83 -16.61 -32.55
C PHE A 240 0.94 -15.48 -33.09
N ILE A 241 1.41 -14.75 -34.10
CA ILE A 241 0.63 -13.68 -34.75
C ILE A 241 -0.65 -14.28 -35.37
N ASP A 242 -0.56 -15.41 -36.06
CA ASP A 242 -1.71 -16.06 -36.67
C ASP A 242 -2.65 -16.69 -35.63
N PHE A 243 -2.10 -17.23 -34.54
CA PHE A 243 -2.88 -17.65 -33.38
C PHE A 243 -3.70 -16.48 -32.79
N ILE A 244 -3.09 -15.30 -32.61
CA ILE A 244 -3.81 -14.10 -32.13
C ILE A 244 -4.89 -13.63 -33.13
N LYS A 245 -4.62 -13.69 -34.42
CA LYS A 245 -5.62 -13.36 -35.46
C LYS A 245 -6.79 -14.32 -35.47
N GLN A 246 -6.56 -15.61 -35.15
CA GLN A 246 -7.62 -16.61 -35.03
C GLN A 246 -8.40 -16.56 -33.74
N HIS A 247 -7.88 -15.85 -32.72
CA HIS A 247 -8.57 -15.71 -31.44
C HIS A 247 -9.98 -15.14 -31.63
N ARG A 248 -10.97 -15.70 -30.93
CA ARG A 248 -12.42 -15.37 -31.04
C ARG A 248 -12.70 -13.87 -30.95
N PHE A 249 -11.97 -13.11 -30.14
CA PHE A 249 -12.15 -11.66 -30.00
C PHE A 249 -11.69 -10.89 -31.23
N TYR A 250 -10.72 -11.42 -31.99
CA TYR A 250 -10.24 -10.76 -33.19
C TYR A 250 -10.95 -11.28 -34.45
N LYS A 251 -11.18 -12.60 -34.56
CA LYS A 251 -11.82 -13.22 -35.72
C LYS A 251 -13.32 -12.92 -35.76
N ASN A 252 -14.04 -13.24 -34.66
CA ASN A 252 -15.49 -13.15 -34.55
C ASN A 252 -15.90 -12.04 -33.57
N THR A 253 -15.43 -10.82 -33.82
CA THR A 253 -15.54 -9.69 -32.89
C THR A 253 -17.00 -9.34 -32.57
N GLU A 254 -17.91 -9.39 -33.55
CA GLU A 254 -19.31 -9.03 -33.34
C GLU A 254 -20.08 -10.02 -32.45
N GLU A 255 -19.81 -11.31 -32.61
CA GLU A 255 -20.42 -12.37 -31.79
C GLU A 255 -19.92 -12.31 -30.32
N ASN A 256 -18.70 -11.86 -30.10
CA ASN A 256 -18.05 -11.83 -28.79
C ASN A 256 -18.06 -10.44 -28.11
N LEU A 257 -18.91 -9.51 -28.56
CA LEU A 257 -18.95 -8.15 -28.04
C LEU A 257 -19.13 -8.07 -26.51
N ALA A 258 -19.95 -8.95 -25.92
CA ALA A 258 -20.18 -8.96 -24.47
C ALA A 258 -18.89 -9.29 -23.70
N ASP A 259 -18.15 -10.27 -24.16
CA ASP A 259 -16.87 -10.68 -23.55
C ASP A 259 -15.77 -9.66 -23.82
N ILE A 260 -15.72 -9.07 -25.01
CA ILE A 260 -14.80 -7.98 -25.34
C ILE A 260 -15.03 -6.78 -24.42
N TYR A 261 -16.27 -6.45 -24.10
CA TYR A 261 -16.60 -5.39 -23.17
C TYR A 261 -16.21 -5.73 -21.73
N LYS A 262 -16.29 -7.01 -21.35
CA LYS A 262 -15.83 -7.49 -20.05
C LYS A 262 -14.29 -7.46 -19.94
N PHE A 263 -13.60 -7.87 -20.99
CA PHE A 263 -12.13 -7.96 -21.06
C PHE A 263 -11.54 -6.94 -22.03
N SER A 264 -12.00 -5.70 -21.98
CA SER A 264 -11.61 -4.64 -22.92
C SER A 264 -10.10 -4.36 -22.96
N THR A 265 -9.42 -4.51 -21.83
CA THR A 265 -7.98 -4.33 -21.74
C THR A 265 -7.21 -5.41 -22.52
N PHE A 266 -7.72 -6.64 -22.50
CA PHE A 266 -7.15 -7.73 -23.29
C PHE A 266 -7.38 -7.50 -24.79
N PHE A 267 -8.58 -7.08 -25.21
CA PHE A 267 -8.82 -6.73 -26.61
C PHE A 267 -7.91 -5.58 -27.09
N SER A 268 -7.71 -4.57 -26.23
CA SER A 268 -6.72 -3.52 -26.53
C SER A 268 -5.30 -4.07 -26.66
N ALA A 269 -4.90 -5.02 -25.81
CA ALA A 269 -3.58 -5.66 -25.87
C ALA A 269 -3.41 -6.47 -27.18
N ILE A 270 -4.45 -7.14 -27.66
CA ILE A 270 -4.45 -7.81 -28.97
C ILE A 270 -4.15 -6.80 -30.08
N LEU A 271 -4.88 -5.67 -30.12
CA LEU A 271 -4.71 -4.69 -31.19
C LEU A 271 -3.34 -3.97 -31.12
N ILE A 272 -2.88 -3.64 -29.91
CA ILE A 272 -1.55 -3.04 -29.72
C ILE A 272 -0.46 -4.01 -30.15
N PHE A 273 -0.57 -5.30 -29.81
CA PHE A 273 0.37 -6.35 -30.23
C PHE A 273 0.41 -6.49 -31.75
N LEU A 274 -0.75 -6.63 -32.38
CA LEU A 274 -0.84 -6.78 -33.84
C LEU A 274 -0.34 -5.54 -34.59
N ASN A 275 -0.59 -4.34 -34.06
CA ASN A 275 -0.05 -3.10 -34.62
C ASN A 275 1.49 -3.07 -34.55
N GLU A 276 2.08 -3.46 -33.41
CA GLU A 276 3.54 -3.52 -33.27
C GLU A 276 4.15 -4.60 -34.15
N ALA A 277 3.46 -5.74 -34.33
CA ALA A 277 3.80 -6.79 -35.29
C ALA A 277 3.53 -6.40 -36.78
N LYS A 278 3.28 -5.11 -37.05
CA LYS A 278 3.03 -4.55 -38.38
C LYS A 278 1.87 -5.19 -39.16
N THR A 279 0.88 -5.73 -38.43
CA THR A 279 -0.33 -6.27 -39.03
C THR A 279 -1.34 -5.15 -39.27
N LEU A 280 -1.93 -5.10 -40.49
CA LEU A 280 -3.02 -4.16 -40.80
C LEU A 280 -4.28 -4.49 -39.97
N ILE A 281 -4.73 -3.52 -39.18
CA ILE A 281 -5.94 -3.63 -38.38
C ILE A 281 -7.11 -2.96 -39.14
N SER A 282 -8.22 -3.69 -39.31
CA SER A 282 -9.38 -3.13 -40.02
C SER A 282 -10.02 -1.99 -39.25
N LYS A 283 -10.53 -0.98 -39.97
CA LYS A 283 -11.21 0.19 -39.38
C LYS A 283 -12.44 -0.21 -38.57
N GLU A 284 -13.12 -1.29 -38.94
CA GLU A 284 -14.28 -1.83 -38.23
C GLU A 284 -13.93 -2.22 -36.80
N LYS A 285 -12.78 -2.85 -36.56
CA LYS A 285 -12.31 -3.25 -35.23
C LYS A 285 -11.94 -2.04 -34.37
N LEU A 286 -11.49 -0.97 -34.99
CA LEU A 286 -11.21 0.31 -34.30
C LEU A 286 -12.52 1.03 -33.92
N THR A 287 -13.56 0.94 -34.76
CA THR A 287 -14.87 1.52 -34.42
C THR A 287 -15.54 0.83 -33.23
N LEU A 288 -15.24 -0.47 -33.00
CA LEU A 288 -15.69 -1.18 -31.79
C LEU A 288 -15.05 -0.66 -30.50
N LEU A 289 -13.85 -0.14 -30.57
CA LEU A 289 -13.18 0.59 -29.47
C LEU A 289 -13.67 2.03 -29.34
N GLY A 290 -14.63 2.46 -30.16
CA GLY A 290 -15.23 3.79 -30.09
C GLY A 290 -14.50 4.88 -30.89
N PHE A 291 -13.55 4.52 -31.76
CA PHE A 291 -12.94 5.46 -32.72
C PHE A 291 -13.91 5.77 -33.88
N GLU A 292 -13.88 6.98 -34.40
CA GLU A 292 -14.63 7.35 -35.60
C GLU A 292 -13.97 6.72 -36.84
N LYS A 293 -14.74 6.44 -37.90
CA LYS A 293 -14.23 5.78 -39.13
C LYS A 293 -13.08 6.51 -39.79
N ASP A 294 -13.01 7.85 -39.59
CA ASP A 294 -11.99 8.72 -40.19
C ASP A 294 -10.96 9.22 -39.17
N GLU A 295 -10.97 8.65 -37.95
CA GLU A 295 -10.02 9.03 -36.90
C GLU A 295 -8.68 8.31 -37.13
N ILE A 296 -7.59 9.09 -37.18
CA ILE A 296 -6.22 8.52 -37.20
C ILE A 296 -5.92 8.03 -35.78
N VAL A 297 -5.82 6.72 -35.63
CA VAL A 297 -5.53 6.07 -34.34
C VAL A 297 -4.04 5.91 -34.16
N GLU A 298 -3.45 6.65 -33.22
CA GLU A 298 -2.09 6.41 -32.77
C GLU A 298 -2.12 5.35 -31.66
N PHE A 299 -1.55 4.18 -31.92
CA PHE A 299 -1.38 3.15 -30.93
C PHE A 299 -0.26 3.51 -29.94
N PRO A 300 -0.44 3.23 -28.63
CA PRO A 300 0.67 3.34 -27.68
C PRO A 300 1.75 2.31 -28.03
N LYS A 301 3.01 2.65 -27.78
CA LYS A 301 4.12 1.68 -27.90
C LYS A 301 3.85 0.48 -27.01
N ILE A 302 4.19 -0.71 -27.51
CA ILE A 302 4.05 -1.93 -26.73
C ILE A 302 4.97 -1.88 -25.52
N THR A 303 4.46 -2.27 -24.36
CA THR A 303 5.20 -2.36 -23.10
C THR A 303 5.09 -3.78 -22.54
N HIS A 304 5.98 -4.13 -21.63
CA HIS A 304 5.91 -5.40 -20.91
C HIS A 304 4.53 -5.65 -20.30
N ALA A 305 3.87 -4.59 -19.79
CA ALA A 305 2.54 -4.68 -19.20
C ALA A 305 1.47 -5.13 -20.22
N TRP A 306 1.53 -4.66 -21.45
CA TRP A 306 0.60 -5.10 -22.50
C TRP A 306 0.81 -6.57 -22.86
N ILE A 307 2.06 -7.01 -22.93
CA ILE A 307 2.39 -8.43 -23.19
C ILE A 307 1.98 -9.31 -21.98
N GLU A 308 2.16 -8.84 -20.74
CA GLU A 308 1.68 -9.55 -19.56
C GLU A 308 0.15 -9.75 -19.61
N ILE A 309 -0.61 -8.72 -19.95
CA ILE A 309 -2.07 -8.80 -20.09
C ILE A 309 -2.45 -9.80 -21.17
N LEU A 310 -1.77 -9.74 -22.32
CA LEU A 310 -2.00 -10.62 -23.45
C LEU A 310 -1.77 -12.08 -23.06
N LEU A 311 -0.59 -12.39 -22.53
CA LEU A 311 -0.20 -13.75 -22.17
C LEU A 311 -1.01 -14.29 -20.95
N GLN A 312 -1.29 -13.43 -19.96
CA GLN A 312 -2.09 -13.81 -18.80
C GLN A 312 -3.51 -14.24 -19.22
N HIS A 313 -4.11 -13.51 -20.13
CA HIS A 313 -5.45 -13.84 -20.60
C HIS A 313 -5.48 -15.15 -21.40
N ILE A 314 -4.57 -15.33 -22.33
CA ILE A 314 -4.47 -16.52 -23.16
C ILE A 314 -4.18 -17.77 -22.34
N LEU A 315 -3.21 -17.71 -21.44
CA LEU A 315 -2.72 -18.88 -20.70
C LEU A 315 -3.58 -19.26 -19.50
N VAL A 316 -4.34 -18.31 -18.93
CA VAL A 316 -5.04 -18.54 -17.66
C VAL A 316 -6.54 -18.29 -17.76
N ILE A 317 -6.96 -17.16 -18.33
CA ILE A 317 -8.37 -16.74 -18.29
C ILE A 317 -9.19 -17.43 -19.38
N ASP A 318 -8.70 -17.41 -20.61
CA ASP A 318 -9.40 -17.95 -21.79
C ASP A 318 -8.95 -19.38 -22.20
N ARG A 319 -8.04 -19.99 -21.41
CA ARG A 319 -7.45 -21.30 -21.74
C ARG A 319 -8.50 -22.38 -22.05
N THR A 320 -9.58 -22.43 -21.28
CA THR A 320 -10.68 -23.39 -21.49
C THR A 320 -11.43 -23.18 -22.79
N GLN A 321 -11.39 -22.00 -23.37
CA GLN A 321 -12.01 -21.67 -24.67
C GLN A 321 -11.06 -21.95 -25.85
N LEU A 322 -9.79 -22.27 -25.58
CA LEU A 322 -8.70 -22.43 -26.55
C LEU A 322 -8.24 -23.91 -26.64
N ILE A 323 -9.12 -24.88 -26.36
CA ILE A 323 -8.82 -26.31 -26.29
C ILE A 323 -8.18 -26.82 -27.58
N ASN A 324 -8.60 -26.32 -28.74
CA ASN A 324 -8.03 -26.72 -30.05
C ASN A 324 -6.54 -26.32 -30.21
N HIS A 325 -6.00 -25.44 -29.34
CA HIS A 325 -4.63 -24.96 -29.37
C HIS A 325 -3.81 -25.39 -28.12
N GLU A 326 -4.30 -26.35 -27.34
CA GLU A 326 -3.72 -26.73 -26.05
C GLU A 326 -2.23 -27.14 -26.14
N ASN A 327 -1.85 -27.87 -27.21
CA ASN A 327 -0.44 -28.24 -27.46
C ASN A 327 0.45 -27.00 -27.62
N TYR A 328 -0.01 -26.02 -28.40
CA TYR A 328 0.74 -24.77 -28.59
C TYR A 328 0.84 -23.99 -27.28
N LEU A 329 -0.26 -23.86 -26.56
CA LEU A 329 -0.30 -23.18 -25.27
C LEU A 329 0.59 -23.86 -24.22
N TYR A 330 0.63 -25.18 -24.19
CA TYR A 330 1.52 -25.95 -23.33
C TYR A 330 3.00 -25.70 -23.64
N LEU A 331 3.39 -25.66 -24.93
CA LEU A 331 4.76 -25.34 -25.34
C LEU A 331 5.13 -23.91 -24.97
N LEU A 332 4.23 -22.96 -25.18
CA LEU A 332 4.42 -21.56 -24.81
C LEU A 332 4.57 -21.42 -23.28
N GLU A 333 3.71 -22.07 -22.49
CA GLU A 333 3.80 -22.09 -21.04
C GLU A 333 5.13 -22.69 -20.56
N LYS A 334 5.56 -23.82 -21.15
CA LYS A 334 6.85 -24.45 -20.85
C LYS A 334 8.03 -23.52 -21.11
N LYS A 335 8.00 -22.77 -22.22
CA LYS A 335 8.99 -21.75 -22.55
C LYS A 335 9.02 -20.61 -21.52
N LEU A 336 7.86 -20.12 -21.09
CA LEU A 336 7.72 -19.07 -20.07
C LEU A 336 8.20 -19.54 -18.69
N ARG A 337 7.89 -20.79 -18.32
CA ARG A 337 8.38 -21.39 -17.06
C ARG A 337 9.92 -21.53 -17.05
N LYS A 338 10.52 -21.96 -18.17
CA LYS A 338 11.98 -22.04 -18.32
C LYS A 338 12.64 -20.67 -18.15
N LEU A 339 12.00 -19.61 -18.60
CA LEU A 339 12.45 -18.23 -18.43
C LEU A 339 12.15 -17.64 -17.04
N SER A 340 11.49 -18.40 -16.16
CA SER A 340 11.05 -17.94 -14.82
C SER A 340 10.09 -16.74 -14.85
N ILE A 341 9.34 -16.54 -15.92
CA ILE A 341 8.36 -15.47 -16.09
C ILE A 341 6.91 -15.93 -15.93
N PHE A 342 6.68 -17.23 -15.76
CA PHE A 342 5.36 -17.79 -15.44
C PHE A 342 5.44 -18.67 -14.19
N SER A 343 4.71 -18.32 -13.14
CA SER A 343 4.62 -19.08 -11.89
C SER A 343 3.30 -18.81 -11.19
N ASN A 344 2.74 -19.81 -10.51
CA ASN A 344 1.46 -19.69 -9.76
C ASN A 344 0.32 -19.11 -10.61
N ASN A 345 0.21 -19.55 -11.86
CA ASN A 345 -0.77 -19.05 -12.84
C ASN A 345 -0.70 -17.53 -13.09
N ARG A 346 0.49 -16.93 -12.93
CA ARG A 346 0.74 -15.51 -13.24
C ARG A 346 1.93 -15.35 -14.16
N VAL A 347 1.76 -14.48 -15.16
CA VAL A 347 2.83 -13.99 -16.04
C VAL A 347 3.45 -12.76 -15.39
N ASN A 348 4.77 -12.70 -15.30
CA ASN A 348 5.52 -11.59 -14.72
C ASN A 348 6.76 -11.26 -15.55
N LEU A 349 6.63 -10.32 -16.48
CA LEU A 349 7.71 -9.88 -17.35
C LEU A 349 8.57 -8.78 -16.70
N ILE A 350 7.95 -7.91 -15.91
CA ILE A 350 8.59 -6.71 -15.33
C ILE A 350 9.31 -7.03 -14.02
N GLY A 351 8.75 -7.90 -13.20
CA GLY A 351 9.27 -8.16 -11.86
C GLY A 351 8.93 -9.55 -11.38
N SER A 352 9.66 -10.56 -11.84
CA SER A 352 9.45 -11.92 -11.34
C SER A 352 9.68 -11.99 -9.84
N THR A 353 8.97 -12.90 -9.17
CA THR A 353 9.23 -13.27 -7.78
C THR A 353 10.69 -13.65 -7.55
N PHE A 354 11.38 -14.09 -8.61
CA PHE A 354 12.80 -14.39 -8.63
C PHE A 354 13.66 -13.14 -8.42
N LEU A 355 13.44 -12.07 -9.20
CA LEU A 355 14.18 -10.80 -9.04
C LEU A 355 13.95 -10.18 -7.67
N TYR A 356 12.70 -10.20 -7.22
CA TYR A 356 12.37 -9.69 -5.90
C TYR A 356 13.08 -10.46 -4.79
N LYS A 357 13.08 -11.81 -4.85
CA LYS A 357 13.81 -12.65 -3.87
C LYS A 357 15.32 -12.43 -3.94
N SER A 358 15.87 -12.19 -5.12
CA SER A 358 17.30 -11.88 -5.27
C SER A 358 17.66 -10.57 -4.56
N LEU A 359 16.94 -9.49 -4.85
CA LEU A 359 17.20 -8.17 -4.26
C LEU A 359 16.92 -8.14 -2.74
N SER A 360 15.81 -8.74 -2.31
CA SER A 360 15.43 -8.73 -0.89
C SER A 360 16.38 -9.51 0.00
N ASN A 361 17.03 -10.55 -0.55
CA ASN A 361 18.00 -11.39 0.14
C ASN A 361 19.45 -11.12 -0.29
N SER A 362 19.72 -9.98 -0.92
CA SER A 362 21.06 -9.61 -1.36
C SER A 362 22.05 -9.59 -0.20
N THR A 363 23.23 -10.16 -0.43
CA THR A 363 24.33 -10.21 0.55
C THR A 363 24.93 -8.83 0.81
N SER A 364 24.71 -7.86 -0.10
CA SER A 364 25.11 -6.46 0.13
C SER A 364 24.50 -5.84 1.39
N LYS A 365 23.29 -6.29 1.79
CA LYS A 365 22.61 -5.86 3.02
C LYS A 365 23.39 -6.24 4.30
N LEU A 366 24.23 -7.29 4.25
CA LEU A 366 25.09 -7.67 5.40
C LEU A 366 26.06 -6.56 5.76
N LYS A 367 26.68 -5.91 4.75
CA LYS A 367 27.55 -4.75 4.95
C LYS A 367 26.78 -3.56 5.53
N SER A 368 25.54 -3.35 5.07
CA SER A 368 24.65 -2.31 5.60
C SER A 368 24.33 -2.52 7.09
N ILE A 369 24.03 -3.77 7.49
CA ILE A 369 23.75 -4.12 8.90
C ILE A 369 24.97 -3.81 9.77
N VAL A 370 26.16 -4.19 9.32
CA VAL A 370 27.41 -3.91 10.04
C VAL A 370 27.57 -2.40 10.24
N ALA A 371 27.47 -1.61 9.18
CA ALA A 371 27.62 -0.14 9.27
C ALA A 371 26.62 0.50 10.24
N ILE A 372 25.34 0.04 10.21
CA ILE A 372 24.31 0.54 11.11
C ILE A 372 24.62 0.15 12.56
N VAL A 373 24.97 -1.12 12.83
CA VAL A 373 25.23 -1.59 14.18
C VAL A 373 26.45 -0.87 14.78
N GLN A 374 27.52 -0.71 14.02
CA GLN A 374 28.70 0.06 14.47
C GLN A 374 28.35 1.50 14.82
N GLN A 375 27.54 2.18 13.98
CA GLN A 375 27.10 3.55 14.28
C GLN A 375 26.21 3.60 15.52
N GLU A 376 25.31 2.64 15.69
CA GLU A 376 24.43 2.57 16.87
C GLU A 376 25.19 2.26 18.16
N GLN A 377 26.26 1.45 18.09
CA GLN A 377 27.18 1.21 19.21
C GLN A 377 27.87 2.51 19.64
N VAL A 378 28.37 3.30 18.69
CA VAL A 378 29.01 4.61 18.99
C VAL A 378 27.98 5.59 19.59
N ASN A 379 26.76 5.61 19.07
CA ASN A 379 25.74 6.56 19.50
C ASN A 379 25.18 6.25 20.90
N LEU A 380 24.98 4.98 21.23
CA LEU A 380 24.22 4.54 22.41
C LEU A 380 25.07 3.83 23.48
N LYS A 381 26.27 3.39 23.13
CA LYS A 381 27.22 2.73 24.07
C LYS A 381 26.52 1.66 24.93
N ASP A 382 26.50 1.82 26.25
CA ASP A 382 25.92 0.86 27.20
C ASP A 382 24.39 0.80 27.18
N THR A 383 23.76 1.86 26.71
CA THR A 383 22.29 1.91 26.60
C THR A 383 21.76 1.21 25.34
N LEU A 384 22.64 0.74 24.43
CA LEU A 384 22.21 0.08 23.20
C LEU A 384 21.40 -1.19 23.48
N ARG A 385 20.22 -1.28 22.85
CA ARG A 385 19.36 -2.46 22.78
C ARG A 385 18.93 -2.63 21.34
N CYS A 386 19.81 -3.23 20.55
CA CYS A 386 19.62 -3.43 19.11
C CYS A 386 19.05 -4.81 18.80
N VAL A 387 17.99 -4.86 17.98
CA VAL A 387 17.43 -6.10 17.46
C VAL A 387 17.55 -6.13 15.95
N VAL A 388 18.09 -7.22 15.39
CA VAL A 388 18.20 -7.43 13.95
C VAL A 388 17.30 -8.60 13.54
N LEU A 389 16.35 -8.33 12.65
CA LEU A 389 15.35 -9.33 12.22
C LEU A 389 15.58 -9.79 10.79
N ALA A 390 15.64 -11.13 10.61
CA ALA A 390 15.73 -11.78 9.30
C ALA A 390 14.65 -12.86 9.12
N ASP A 391 14.40 -13.26 7.87
CA ASP A 391 13.38 -14.28 7.57
C ASP A 391 13.86 -15.72 7.80
N TYR A 392 15.15 -15.97 7.57
CA TYR A 392 15.73 -17.32 7.55
C TYR A 392 16.85 -17.47 8.57
N ILE A 393 16.94 -18.65 9.18
CA ILE A 393 18.02 -18.96 10.15
C ILE A 393 19.33 -19.25 9.42
N ARG A 394 19.30 -20.09 8.38
CA ARG A 394 20.46 -20.50 7.58
C ARG A 394 21.51 -21.29 8.40
N LYS A 395 21.07 -22.37 9.04
CA LYS A 395 21.95 -23.23 9.86
C LYS A 395 23.11 -23.87 9.08
N GLU A 396 22.98 -23.94 7.75
CA GLU A 396 24.03 -24.43 6.85
C GLU A 396 25.35 -23.62 6.93
N TYR A 397 25.31 -22.44 7.51
CA TYR A 397 26.50 -21.60 7.71
C TYR A 397 27.04 -21.60 9.14
N LEU A 398 26.58 -22.47 10.04
CA LEU A 398 27.05 -22.52 11.45
C LEU A 398 28.55 -22.79 11.58
N ASP A 399 29.10 -23.66 10.72
CA ASP A 399 30.50 -24.08 10.74
C ASP A 399 31.43 -23.14 9.96
N VAL A 400 30.91 -22.01 9.44
CA VAL A 400 31.70 -21.00 8.70
C VAL A 400 32.60 -20.25 9.70
N THR A 401 33.90 -20.28 9.48
CA THR A 401 34.91 -19.54 10.26
C THR A 401 35.09 -18.12 9.69
N SER A 402 35.72 -17.24 10.46
CA SER A 402 36.01 -15.87 10.05
C SER A 402 36.86 -15.79 8.76
N ASN A 403 37.68 -16.81 8.47
CA ASN A 403 38.49 -16.89 7.26
C ASN A 403 37.67 -17.24 6.01
N ASN A 404 36.58 -18.00 6.19
CA ASN A 404 35.74 -18.50 5.09
C ASN A 404 34.41 -17.74 4.93
N ILE A 405 34.29 -16.58 5.53
CA ILE A 405 33.04 -15.78 5.51
C ILE A 405 32.58 -15.43 4.08
N GLN A 406 33.48 -15.39 3.11
CA GLN A 406 33.19 -15.15 1.70
C GLN A 406 32.35 -16.27 1.05
N THR A 407 32.26 -17.44 1.68
CA THR A 407 31.41 -18.54 1.20
C THR A 407 29.93 -18.30 1.45
N ILE A 408 29.57 -17.32 2.26
CA ILE A 408 28.18 -16.94 2.56
C ILE A 408 27.57 -16.27 1.33
N LYS A 409 26.60 -16.94 0.72
CA LYS A 409 25.88 -16.49 -0.49
C LYS A 409 24.42 -16.11 -0.25
N LYS A 410 23.93 -16.22 0.97
CA LYS A 410 22.52 -15.99 1.31
C LYS A 410 22.41 -15.24 2.62
N MET A 411 21.48 -14.31 2.69
CA MET A 411 21.17 -13.58 3.92
C MET A 411 20.36 -14.44 4.90
N GLY A 412 20.58 -14.22 6.19
CA GLY A 412 19.88 -14.91 7.28
C GLY A 412 20.50 -14.61 8.63
N VAL A 413 19.92 -15.15 9.70
CA VAL A 413 20.35 -14.93 11.10
C VAL A 413 21.82 -15.33 11.31
N VAL A 414 22.21 -16.54 10.89
CA VAL A 414 23.60 -17.02 11.05
C VAL A 414 24.60 -16.22 10.20
N PRO A 415 24.36 -15.93 8.91
CA PRO A 415 25.17 -15.00 8.14
C PRO A 415 25.35 -13.64 8.79
N ILE A 416 24.28 -13.03 9.32
CA ILE A 416 24.37 -11.73 10.03
C ILE A 416 25.24 -11.87 11.27
N PHE A 417 25.07 -12.94 12.04
CA PHE A 417 25.89 -13.21 13.23
C PHE A 417 27.38 -13.27 12.89
N HIS A 418 27.79 -14.04 11.87
CA HIS A 418 29.20 -14.15 11.49
C HIS A 418 29.78 -12.81 11.01
N HIS A 419 29.03 -12.00 10.23
CA HIS A 419 29.50 -10.70 9.79
C HIS A 419 29.65 -9.72 10.94
N LEU A 420 28.69 -9.66 11.87
CA LEU A 420 28.77 -8.81 13.05
C LEU A 420 29.91 -9.27 13.98
N LYS A 421 30.00 -10.55 14.28
CA LYS A 421 31.06 -11.12 15.10
C LYS A 421 32.47 -10.76 14.59
N LYS A 422 32.66 -10.71 13.27
CA LYS A 422 33.97 -10.34 12.67
C LYS A 422 34.30 -8.86 12.81
N THR A 423 33.29 -7.98 12.89
CA THR A 423 33.47 -6.53 12.64
C THR A 423 33.19 -5.67 13.85
N ILE A 424 32.48 -6.16 14.88
CA ILE A 424 32.21 -5.39 16.11
C ILE A 424 33.24 -5.68 17.18
N ASP A 425 33.63 -4.65 17.97
CA ASP A 425 34.60 -4.78 19.05
C ASP A 425 34.02 -5.46 20.30
N ALA A 426 32.76 -5.20 20.61
CA ALA A 426 32.05 -5.71 21.79
C ALA A 426 31.30 -7.03 21.50
N LYS A 427 32.06 -8.07 21.17
CA LYS A 427 31.51 -9.39 20.73
C LYS A 427 30.73 -10.10 21.83
N GLU A 428 31.09 -9.89 23.08
CA GLU A 428 30.50 -10.48 24.28
C GLU A 428 29.01 -10.13 24.47
N TYR A 429 28.55 -9.05 23.83
CA TYR A 429 27.14 -8.59 23.89
C TYR A 429 26.28 -9.04 22.71
N LEU A 430 26.84 -9.89 21.82
CA LEU A 430 26.13 -10.39 20.64
C LEU A 430 25.46 -11.75 20.94
N ALA A 431 24.19 -11.88 20.58
CA ALA A 431 23.45 -13.13 20.73
C ALA A 431 22.51 -13.41 19.56
N VAL A 432 22.18 -14.69 19.37
CA VAL A 432 21.16 -15.17 18.41
C VAL A 432 20.02 -15.77 19.19
N LEU A 433 18.77 -15.40 18.79
CA LEU A 433 17.56 -15.97 19.35
C LEU A 433 16.55 -16.29 18.23
N SER A 434 16.32 -17.58 18.03
CA SER A 434 15.30 -18.07 17.10
C SER A 434 14.58 -19.29 17.67
N GLY A 435 13.47 -19.72 17.06
CA GLY A 435 12.69 -20.86 17.56
C GLY A 435 13.47 -22.16 17.66
N SER A 436 14.53 -22.35 16.88
CA SER A 436 15.32 -23.58 16.81
C SER A 436 16.83 -23.38 16.95
N LEU A 437 17.27 -22.17 17.29
CA LEU A 437 18.70 -21.85 17.47
C LEU A 437 18.85 -20.68 18.44
N VAL A 438 19.60 -20.91 19.53
CA VAL A 438 19.99 -19.87 20.48
C VAL A 438 21.50 -19.93 20.61
N ILE A 439 22.19 -18.80 20.37
CA ILE A 439 23.64 -18.68 20.51
C ILE A 439 23.91 -17.49 21.45
N ILE A 440 24.74 -17.71 22.47
CA ILE A 440 25.20 -16.67 23.39
C ILE A 440 26.71 -16.74 23.56
N HIS A 441 27.31 -15.67 23.99
CA HIS A 441 28.72 -15.66 24.42
C HIS A 441 28.88 -16.34 25.78
N CYS A 442 30.00 -17.04 26.02
CA CYS A 442 30.25 -17.77 27.26
C CYS A 442 30.12 -16.91 28.53
N ASN A 443 30.51 -15.63 28.47
CA ASN A 443 30.34 -14.68 29.57
C ASN A 443 28.89 -14.44 30.03
N CYS A 444 27.92 -14.84 29.24
CA CYS A 444 26.50 -14.72 29.60
C CYS A 444 26.00 -15.88 30.46
N ILE A 445 26.73 -16.99 30.56
CA ILE A 445 26.28 -18.22 31.27
C ILE A 445 26.12 -17.92 32.77
N ALA A 446 27.11 -17.38 33.44
CA ALA A 446 27.01 -17.07 34.86
C ALA A 446 25.88 -16.10 35.21
N LYS A 447 25.52 -15.21 34.28
CA LYS A 447 24.41 -14.27 34.42
C LYS A 447 23.05 -14.92 34.14
N LEU A 448 23.02 -15.96 33.33
CA LEU A 448 21.82 -16.73 33.00
C LEU A 448 21.37 -17.52 34.23
N ASP A 449 22.31 -18.13 34.98
CA ASP A 449 22.04 -18.90 36.18
C ASP A 449 21.51 -18.02 37.34
N LEU A 450 21.86 -16.69 37.36
CA LEU A 450 21.37 -15.72 38.35
C LEU A 450 19.93 -15.26 38.12
N ILE A 451 19.44 -15.35 36.90
CA ILE A 451 18.09 -14.82 36.55
C ILE A 451 17.01 -15.89 36.74
N ASP A 452 17.32 -17.12 36.45
CA ASP A 452 16.37 -18.24 36.62
C ASP A 452 17.18 -19.55 36.82
N SER A 453 16.77 -20.39 37.76
CA SER A 453 17.33 -21.71 37.98
C SER A 453 16.97 -22.67 36.83
N ILE A 454 17.37 -22.32 35.60
CA ILE A 454 17.10 -23.16 34.41
C ILE A 454 18.18 -24.24 34.36
N THR A 455 18.02 -25.29 35.16
CA THR A 455 18.81 -26.52 35.11
C THR A 455 18.54 -27.40 33.88
N ASN A 456 17.68 -26.96 32.96
CA ASN A 456 17.11 -27.79 31.89
C ASN A 456 17.56 -27.41 30.47
N TYR A 457 18.79 -26.93 30.29
CA TYR A 457 19.36 -26.70 28.95
C TYR A 457 20.71 -27.45 28.78
N THR A 458 21.02 -27.85 27.56
CA THR A 458 22.33 -28.36 27.17
C THR A 458 23.13 -27.26 26.51
N GLN A 459 24.43 -27.21 26.81
CA GLN A 459 25.40 -26.29 26.26
C GLN A 459 26.25 -27.01 25.23
N ILE A 460 26.30 -26.54 24.01
CA ILE A 460 27.09 -27.09 22.92
C ILE A 460 28.01 -25.98 22.41
N PRO A 461 29.35 -26.13 22.52
CA PRO A 461 30.27 -25.13 21.97
C PRO A 461 30.05 -24.96 20.47
N LEU A 462 30.09 -23.71 19.99
CA LEU A 462 29.96 -23.42 18.55
C LEU A 462 31.29 -23.84 17.87
N LYS A 463 31.21 -24.78 16.92
CA LYS A 463 32.41 -25.34 16.24
C LYS A 463 33.29 -24.29 15.56
N SER A 464 32.65 -23.20 15.05
CA SER A 464 33.36 -22.13 14.38
C SER A 464 34.02 -21.12 15.33
N ASP A 465 33.67 -21.14 16.66
CA ASP A 465 34.21 -20.20 17.64
C ASP A 465 33.85 -20.65 19.07
N ALA A 466 34.85 -21.03 19.84
CA ALA A 466 34.68 -21.57 21.20
C ALA A 466 34.21 -20.53 22.24
N GLU A 467 34.29 -19.24 21.93
CA GLU A 467 33.75 -18.16 22.79
C GLU A 467 32.22 -18.13 22.81
N TYR A 468 31.55 -18.83 21.88
CA TYR A 468 30.10 -18.91 21.78
C TYR A 468 29.56 -20.31 22.01
N ILE A 469 28.36 -20.35 22.57
CA ILE A 469 27.70 -21.58 22.98
C ILE A 469 26.28 -21.59 22.37
N ILE A 470 25.91 -22.75 21.84
CA ILE A 470 24.55 -23.04 21.43
C ILE A 470 23.81 -23.62 22.64
N LEU A 471 22.67 -23.00 22.99
CA LEU A 471 21.80 -23.49 24.05
C LEU A 471 20.62 -24.28 23.45
N GLN A 472 20.35 -25.44 23.98
CA GLN A 472 19.21 -26.29 23.63
C GLN A 472 18.38 -26.63 24.88
N SER A 473 17.10 -26.40 24.85
CA SER A 473 16.19 -26.81 25.91
C SER A 473 16.01 -28.30 25.92
N LYS A 474 16.05 -28.92 27.11
CA LYS A 474 15.71 -30.33 27.30
C LYS A 474 14.19 -30.58 27.26
N SER A 475 13.37 -29.53 27.39
CA SER A 475 11.92 -29.62 27.26
C SER A 475 11.49 -29.51 25.79
N SER A 476 10.29 -29.96 25.46
CA SER A 476 9.69 -29.86 24.12
C SER A 476 9.42 -28.40 23.67
N SER A 477 9.55 -27.41 24.55
CA SER A 477 9.27 -26.02 24.30
C SER A 477 10.45 -25.14 24.73
N ASN A 478 10.88 -24.25 23.83
CA ASN A 478 11.92 -23.24 24.09
C ASN A 478 11.41 -21.99 24.83
N SER A 479 10.16 -21.96 25.29
CA SER A 479 9.53 -20.75 25.83
C SER A 479 10.23 -20.18 27.07
N GLY A 480 10.74 -21.02 27.97
CA GLY A 480 11.53 -20.62 29.12
C GLY A 480 12.85 -19.94 28.71
N LEU A 481 13.60 -20.58 27.80
CA LEU A 481 14.86 -20.05 27.31
C LEU A 481 14.69 -18.69 26.58
N VAL A 482 13.61 -18.56 25.79
CA VAL A 482 13.27 -17.27 25.14
C VAL A 482 13.04 -16.18 26.18
N LYS A 483 12.31 -16.46 27.26
CA LYS A 483 12.03 -15.51 28.35
C LYS A 483 13.33 -15.06 29.04
N THR A 484 14.22 -16.00 29.37
CA THR A 484 15.46 -15.71 30.06
C THR A 484 16.44 -14.91 29.17
N ILE A 485 16.62 -15.28 27.90
CA ILE A 485 17.43 -14.51 26.95
C ILE A 485 16.86 -13.09 26.76
N THR A 486 15.54 -12.95 26.75
CA THR A 486 14.88 -11.63 26.68
C THR A 486 15.19 -10.79 27.93
N GLN A 487 15.22 -11.37 29.11
CA GLN A 487 15.60 -10.69 30.34
C GLN A 487 17.06 -10.25 30.32
N LEU A 488 18.00 -11.11 29.88
CA LEU A 488 19.41 -10.74 29.70
C LEU A 488 19.56 -9.55 28.74
N PHE A 489 18.79 -9.53 27.67
CA PHE A 489 18.76 -8.42 26.72
C PHE A 489 18.21 -7.13 27.36
N GLN A 490 17.14 -7.20 28.13
CA GLN A 490 16.57 -6.04 28.83
C GLN A 490 17.52 -5.46 29.88
N LEU A 491 18.23 -6.34 30.61
CA LEU A 491 19.22 -5.92 31.61
C LEU A 491 20.51 -5.40 30.96
N GLY A 492 20.76 -5.60 29.68
CA GLY A 492 21.93 -5.10 28.95
C GLY A 492 23.13 -6.04 28.95
N HIS A 493 22.99 -7.27 29.43
CA HIS A 493 23.99 -8.30 29.29
C HIS A 493 24.10 -8.80 27.84
N ILE A 494 23.04 -8.61 27.05
CA ILE A 494 23.00 -8.75 25.60
C ILE A 494 22.57 -7.39 25.06
N LYS A 495 23.38 -6.78 24.17
CA LYS A 495 23.08 -5.47 23.58
C LYS A 495 22.60 -5.60 22.13
N ILE A 496 23.04 -6.65 21.43
CA ILE A 496 22.70 -6.93 20.03
C ILE A 496 22.10 -8.33 19.96
N LEU A 497 20.81 -8.39 19.60
CA LEU A 497 20.06 -9.63 19.48
C LEU A 497 19.66 -9.86 18.02
N ILE A 498 20.13 -10.96 17.43
CA ILE A 498 19.76 -11.34 16.05
C ILE A 498 18.71 -12.43 16.12
N GLY A 499 17.60 -12.26 15.42
CA GLY A 499 16.55 -13.25 15.47
C GLY A 499 15.72 -13.38 14.20
N THR A 500 14.81 -14.35 14.24
CA THR A 500 13.82 -14.50 13.19
C THR A 500 12.58 -13.70 13.51
N LYS A 501 11.99 -13.15 12.48
CA LYS A 501 10.74 -12.46 12.49
C LYS A 501 9.59 -13.25 13.12
N SER A 502 9.54 -14.57 12.89
CA SER A 502 8.49 -15.43 13.42
C SER A 502 8.54 -15.57 14.95
N LEU A 503 9.74 -15.62 15.55
CA LEU A 503 9.87 -15.73 17.01
C LEU A 503 9.65 -14.39 17.70
N LEU A 504 10.26 -13.34 17.17
CA LEU A 504 10.20 -11.99 17.73
C LEU A 504 8.96 -11.23 17.22
N GLY A 505 8.13 -11.86 16.37
CA GLY A 505 6.92 -11.27 15.78
C GLY A 505 5.71 -11.33 16.69
N GLU A 506 5.21 -12.47 17.09
CA GLU A 506 3.97 -12.62 17.85
C GLU A 506 4.23 -13.03 19.31
N GLY A 507 3.65 -12.27 20.26
CA GLY A 507 3.72 -12.60 21.69
C GLY A 507 5.05 -12.25 22.39
N TRP A 508 6.13 -11.94 21.69
CA TRP A 508 7.39 -11.51 22.31
C TRP A 508 7.35 -10.04 22.72
N ASP A 509 7.85 -9.71 23.90
CA ASP A 509 7.86 -8.35 24.45
C ASP A 509 9.22 -7.98 25.02
N ALA A 510 9.79 -6.89 24.50
CA ALA A 510 11.04 -6.30 24.97
C ALA A 510 11.00 -4.77 24.85
N PRO A 511 10.41 -4.08 25.83
CA PRO A 511 10.26 -2.62 25.81
C PRO A 511 11.58 -1.85 25.72
N ALA A 512 12.69 -2.46 26.13
CA ALA A 512 14.02 -1.85 26.10
C ALA A 512 14.56 -1.59 24.68
N ILE A 513 14.01 -2.20 23.62
CA ILE A 513 14.50 -2.01 22.24
C ILE A 513 14.53 -0.54 21.88
N ASN A 514 15.71 -0.01 21.55
CA ASN A 514 15.92 1.35 21.09
C ASN A 514 16.48 1.46 19.67
N SER A 515 16.91 0.35 19.07
CA SER A 515 17.29 0.23 17.67
C SER A 515 16.76 -1.09 17.09
N LEU A 516 15.99 -1.02 16.01
CA LEU A 516 15.43 -2.18 15.31
C LEU A 516 15.89 -2.16 13.86
N ILE A 517 16.53 -3.23 13.39
CA ILE A 517 16.97 -3.38 11.99
C ILE A 517 16.12 -4.45 11.32
N LEU A 518 15.32 -4.05 10.32
CA LEU A 518 14.55 -4.93 9.47
C LEU A 518 15.40 -5.36 8.28
N ALA A 519 16.15 -6.44 8.43
CA ALA A 519 17.20 -6.86 7.51
C ALA A 519 16.66 -7.46 6.21
N SER A 520 15.60 -8.27 6.29
CA SER A 520 14.93 -8.81 5.11
C SER A 520 13.55 -8.20 4.92
N VAL A 521 13.09 -8.29 3.69
CA VAL A 521 11.77 -7.78 3.35
C VAL A 521 10.71 -8.69 3.95
N VAL A 522 10.00 -8.18 4.91
CA VAL A 522 8.88 -8.85 5.55
C VAL A 522 7.74 -9.02 4.56
N GLY A 523 7.24 -10.23 4.40
CA GLY A 523 6.24 -10.58 3.37
C GLY A 523 4.89 -9.88 3.49
N SER A 524 4.49 -9.39 4.69
CA SER A 524 3.24 -8.67 4.88
C SER A 524 3.46 -7.33 5.57
N PHE A 525 2.68 -6.36 5.18
CA PHE A 525 2.51 -5.05 5.78
C PHE A 525 2.26 -5.12 7.29
N VAL A 526 1.37 -6.00 7.69
CA VAL A 526 0.96 -6.22 9.08
C VAL A 526 2.13 -6.65 9.95
N SER A 527 2.91 -7.65 9.51
CA SER A 527 4.07 -8.12 10.27
C SER A 527 5.13 -7.02 10.47
N SER A 528 5.34 -6.16 9.47
CA SER A 528 6.26 -5.04 9.58
C SER A 528 5.78 -4.02 10.62
N ASN A 529 4.48 -3.74 10.65
CA ASN A 529 3.89 -2.81 11.61
C ASN A 529 3.90 -3.37 13.04
N GLN A 530 3.70 -4.68 13.21
CA GLN A 530 3.80 -5.34 14.50
C GLN A 530 5.24 -5.27 15.06
N MET A 531 6.26 -5.55 14.25
CA MET A 531 7.67 -5.48 14.68
C MET A 531 8.08 -4.05 15.02
N ARG A 532 7.69 -3.08 14.18
CA ARG A 532 7.87 -1.64 14.45
C ARG A 532 7.21 -1.25 15.75
N GLY A 533 5.95 -1.69 15.97
CA GLY A 533 5.17 -1.43 17.17
C GLY A 533 5.82 -1.91 18.47
N ARG A 534 6.70 -2.93 18.42
CA ARG A 534 7.44 -3.40 19.60
C ARG A 534 8.62 -2.49 19.95
N ALA A 535 9.34 -2.03 18.94
CA ALA A 535 10.48 -1.13 19.15
C ALA A 535 10.04 0.22 19.73
N ILE A 536 8.84 0.69 19.39
CA ILE A 536 8.33 1.99 19.85
C ILE A 536 7.58 1.93 21.18
N ARG A 537 7.49 0.78 21.86
CA ARG A 537 6.93 0.69 23.22
C ARG A 537 7.75 1.52 24.18
N ILE A 538 7.08 2.09 25.18
CA ILE A 538 7.77 2.80 26.25
C ILE A 538 8.49 1.80 27.17
N ASP A 539 9.65 2.18 27.62
CA ASP A 539 10.37 1.46 28.66
C ASP A 539 10.23 2.23 29.99
N THR A 540 9.61 1.58 30.97
CA THR A 540 9.42 2.18 32.31
C THR A 540 10.72 2.49 33.03
N LYS A 541 11.82 1.79 32.68
CA LYS A 541 13.17 2.01 33.19
C LYS A 541 13.92 3.12 32.45
N ALA A 542 13.47 3.52 31.25
CA ALA A 542 14.09 4.51 30.39
C ALA A 542 13.04 5.43 29.74
N LEU A 543 12.44 6.30 30.53
CA LEU A 543 11.33 7.18 30.11
C LEU A 543 11.69 8.13 28.94
N ASN A 544 12.97 8.46 28.78
CA ASN A 544 13.46 9.30 27.68
C ASN A 544 13.89 8.52 26.43
N LYS A 545 13.50 7.25 26.34
CA LYS A 545 13.80 6.40 25.20
C LYS A 545 13.29 7.01 23.90
N THR A 546 14.16 7.04 22.89
CA THR A 546 13.80 7.32 21.49
C THR A 546 14.24 6.15 20.63
N ALA A 547 13.32 5.58 19.86
CA ALA A 547 13.58 4.40 19.04
C ALA A 547 13.89 4.73 17.58
N LEU A 548 14.84 4.02 16.98
CA LEU A 548 15.08 4.04 15.54
C LEU A 548 14.69 2.70 14.91
N ILE A 549 14.04 2.80 13.76
CA ILE A 549 13.67 1.64 12.96
C ILE A 549 14.35 1.75 11.60
N TRP A 550 15.33 0.87 11.37
CA TRP A 550 16.10 0.81 10.15
C TRP A 550 15.48 -0.15 9.14
N HIS A 551 15.19 0.37 7.96
CA HIS A 551 14.67 -0.39 6.83
C HIS A 551 15.76 -0.53 5.77
N LEU A 552 16.07 -1.74 5.34
CA LEU A 552 17.09 -2.00 4.32
C LEU A 552 16.42 -2.16 2.96
N ALA A 553 16.91 -1.41 1.98
CA ALA A 553 16.46 -1.52 0.58
C ALA A 553 17.66 -1.73 -0.34
N CYS A 554 17.58 -2.77 -1.18
CA CYS A 554 18.54 -3.02 -2.24
C CYS A 554 18.03 -2.41 -3.54
N ILE A 555 18.74 -1.40 -4.05
CA ILE A 555 18.33 -0.62 -5.23
C ILE A 555 18.79 -1.34 -6.49
N ASP A 556 17.85 -1.63 -7.37
CA ASP A 556 18.15 -2.07 -8.73
C ASP A 556 18.51 -0.85 -9.59
N THR A 557 19.78 -0.60 -9.79
CA THR A 557 20.29 0.56 -10.54
C THR A 557 19.96 0.52 -12.03
N SER A 558 19.52 -0.62 -12.55
CA SER A 558 19.05 -0.78 -13.93
C SER A 558 17.56 -0.49 -14.13
N ASP A 559 16.84 -0.20 -13.03
CA ASP A 559 15.43 0.22 -13.03
C ASP A 559 15.32 1.67 -12.56
N ILE A 560 14.74 2.53 -13.39
CA ILE A 560 14.54 3.96 -13.11
C ILE A 560 13.81 4.19 -11.77
N TYR A 561 12.94 3.25 -11.37
CA TYR A 561 12.17 3.31 -10.12
C TYR A 561 12.86 2.61 -8.94
N GLY A 562 14.09 2.13 -9.10
CA GLY A 562 14.90 1.51 -8.06
C GLY A 562 14.57 0.05 -7.76
N GLY A 563 13.72 -0.58 -8.56
CA GLY A 563 13.39 -1.99 -8.46
C GLY A 563 12.33 -2.35 -7.42
N LYS A 564 11.98 -3.63 -7.39
CA LYS A 564 10.83 -4.13 -6.62
C LYS A 564 11.04 -4.09 -5.10
N ASP A 565 12.26 -4.19 -4.59
CA ASP A 565 12.54 -4.10 -3.14
C ASP A 565 12.16 -2.72 -2.60
N LEU A 566 12.56 -1.65 -3.31
CA LEU A 566 12.16 -0.28 -2.99
C LEU A 566 10.66 -0.05 -3.18
N ALA A 567 10.05 -0.59 -4.24
CA ALA A 567 8.62 -0.43 -4.48
C ALA A 567 7.78 -1.06 -3.36
N VAL A 568 8.16 -2.23 -2.88
CA VAL A 568 7.50 -2.89 -1.73
C VAL A 568 7.71 -2.10 -0.44
N LEU A 569 8.92 -1.53 -0.24
CA LEU A 569 9.18 -0.67 0.91
C LEU A 569 8.29 0.60 0.86
N LYS A 570 8.20 1.28 -0.28
CA LYS A 570 7.32 2.44 -0.47
C LYS A 570 5.88 2.12 -0.08
N LYS A 571 5.34 0.99 -0.56
CA LYS A 571 3.98 0.54 -0.23
C LYS A 571 3.77 0.30 1.27
N ARG A 572 4.79 -0.19 1.99
CA ARG A 572 4.71 -0.38 3.45
C ARG A 572 4.64 0.93 4.22
N PHE A 573 5.38 1.93 3.76
CA PHE A 573 5.38 3.24 4.40
C PHE A 573 4.02 3.94 4.33
N ASP A 574 3.13 3.53 3.44
CA ASP A 574 1.75 4.06 3.39
C ASP A 574 0.99 3.87 4.70
N ALA A 575 1.40 2.92 5.54
CA ALA A 575 0.85 2.73 6.88
C ALA A 575 1.74 3.24 8.02
N PHE A 576 2.99 3.54 7.78
CA PHE A 576 3.89 3.97 8.83
C PHE A 576 3.75 5.47 9.09
N ILE A 577 3.05 5.81 10.17
CA ILE A 577 2.91 7.18 10.65
C ILE A 577 4.18 7.58 11.42
N GLY A 578 4.70 8.76 11.17
CA GLY A 578 5.87 9.29 11.85
C GLY A 578 6.17 10.74 11.45
N ILE A 579 7.24 11.30 12.02
CA ILE A 579 7.68 12.67 11.75
C ILE A 579 7.94 12.88 10.26
N ASN A 580 7.50 14.02 9.76
CA ASN A 580 7.80 14.49 8.41
C ASN A 580 9.10 15.33 8.44
N ASN A 581 10.08 14.91 7.65
CA ASN A 581 11.36 15.62 7.54
C ASN A 581 11.32 16.79 6.54
N SER A 582 10.34 16.78 5.62
CA SER A 582 10.16 17.83 4.61
C SER A 582 9.39 19.03 5.15
N GLU A 583 8.47 18.82 6.10
CA GLU A 583 7.60 19.85 6.66
C GLU A 583 7.74 19.89 8.18
N LYS A 584 7.96 21.09 8.74
CA LYS A 584 8.15 21.27 10.21
C LYS A 584 6.85 20.97 10.96
N ASN A 585 6.98 20.25 12.09
CA ASN A 585 5.91 19.96 13.03
C ASN A 585 4.72 19.16 12.43
N ILE A 586 4.92 18.43 11.35
CA ILE A 586 3.90 17.58 10.75
C ILE A 586 4.23 16.12 10.99
N ILE A 587 3.22 15.33 11.30
CA ILE A 587 3.27 13.86 11.35
C ILE A 587 2.41 13.36 10.19
N SER A 588 2.96 12.46 9.38
CA SER A 588 2.25 11.88 8.24
C SER A 588 2.66 10.43 8.01
N ASN A 589 1.87 9.72 7.20
CA ASN A 589 2.28 8.43 6.64
C ASN A 589 3.03 8.62 5.30
N GLY A 590 3.50 7.52 4.73
CA GLY A 590 4.18 7.51 3.43
C GLY A 590 5.69 7.69 3.53
N ILE A 591 6.42 7.20 2.51
CA ILE A 591 7.89 7.29 2.45
C ILE A 591 8.36 8.72 2.15
N GLU A 592 7.51 9.54 1.55
CA GLU A 592 7.79 10.94 1.21
C GLU A 592 8.09 11.80 2.44
N ARG A 593 7.56 11.41 3.62
CA ARG A 593 7.89 12.07 4.89
C ARG A 593 9.38 12.00 5.25
N LEU A 594 10.13 11.07 4.65
CA LEU A 594 11.56 10.93 4.86
C LEU A 594 12.39 11.88 3.98
N ALA A 595 11.77 12.67 3.11
CA ALA A 595 12.42 13.59 2.17
C ALA A 595 13.41 12.90 1.20
N LEU A 596 13.11 11.63 0.84
CA LEU A 596 13.91 10.88 -0.12
C LEU A 596 13.63 11.37 -1.56
N PRO A 597 14.63 11.34 -2.47
CA PRO A 597 14.42 11.65 -3.86
C PRO A 597 13.47 10.63 -4.52
N ASN A 598 12.70 11.06 -5.51
CA ASN A 598 11.74 10.18 -6.20
C ASN A 598 12.45 9.06 -6.99
N THR A 599 13.58 9.39 -7.60
CA THR A 599 14.49 8.46 -8.29
C THR A 599 15.81 8.44 -7.53
N ILE A 600 16.36 7.26 -7.31
CA ILE A 600 17.61 7.08 -6.58
C ILE A 600 18.62 6.47 -7.56
N PHE A 601 19.65 7.23 -7.87
CA PHE A 601 20.77 6.76 -8.68
C PHE A 601 21.86 6.14 -7.81
N GLU A 602 22.78 5.40 -8.42
CA GLU A 602 23.89 4.74 -7.69
C GLU A 602 24.74 5.76 -6.92
N GLU A 603 24.97 6.93 -7.48
CA GLU A 603 25.73 8.03 -6.89
C GLU A 603 25.08 8.60 -5.63
N ASP A 604 23.76 8.58 -5.55
CA ASP A 604 22.99 9.09 -4.41
C ASP A 604 23.10 8.20 -3.18
N ILE A 605 23.33 6.88 -3.36
CA ILE A 605 23.28 5.87 -2.28
C ILE A 605 24.22 6.25 -1.14
N ASN A 606 25.45 6.63 -1.44
CA ASN A 606 26.44 6.98 -0.42
C ASN A 606 26.03 8.24 0.36
N THR A 607 25.52 9.25 -0.33
CA THR A 607 25.06 10.51 0.29
C THR A 607 23.82 10.29 1.16
N LEU A 608 22.86 9.52 0.68
CA LEU A 608 21.66 9.16 1.43
C LEU A 608 22.00 8.34 2.68
N ASN A 609 22.93 7.40 2.58
CA ASN A 609 23.36 6.59 3.71
C ASN A 609 24.13 7.42 4.76
N LYS A 610 25.00 8.34 4.35
CA LYS A 610 25.65 9.29 5.26
C LYS A 610 24.62 10.16 6.00
N THR A 611 23.61 10.65 5.28
CA THR A 611 22.50 11.42 5.88
C THR A 611 21.72 10.56 6.88
N ALA A 612 21.40 9.31 6.53
CA ALA A 612 20.73 8.36 7.41
C ALA A 612 21.51 8.12 8.71
N LEU A 613 22.83 7.89 8.63
CA LEU A 613 23.69 7.73 9.79
C LEU A 613 23.81 9.04 10.61
N SER A 614 23.78 10.21 9.97
CA SER A 614 23.80 11.48 10.69
C SER A 614 22.52 11.73 11.50
N ILE A 615 21.36 11.39 10.94
CA ILE A 615 20.06 11.48 11.64
C ILE A 615 20.07 10.60 12.90
N SER A 616 20.71 9.44 12.85
CA SER A 616 20.75 8.51 13.99
C SER A 616 21.53 9.02 15.20
N LYS A 617 22.41 10.00 15.02
CA LYS A 617 23.24 10.56 16.10
C LYS A 617 22.44 11.42 17.07
N ASP A 618 21.43 12.16 16.60
CA ASP A 618 20.69 13.13 17.42
C ASP A 618 19.26 12.64 17.74
N ARG A 619 19.19 11.72 18.70
CA ARG A 619 17.89 11.22 19.21
C ARG A 619 17.09 12.25 20.00
N LEU A 620 17.75 13.23 20.59
CA LEU A 620 17.10 14.33 21.30
C LEU A 620 16.34 15.22 20.31
N GLN A 621 16.92 15.50 19.16
CA GLN A 621 16.23 16.25 18.11
C GLN A 621 14.96 15.54 17.63
N ILE A 622 15.01 14.21 17.46
CA ILE A 622 13.83 13.39 17.10
C ILE A 622 12.76 13.51 18.19
N SER A 623 13.13 13.36 19.46
CA SER A 623 12.20 13.52 20.58
C SER A 623 11.55 14.91 20.60
N ASN A 624 12.35 15.97 20.38
CA ASN A 624 11.85 17.34 20.35
C ASN A 624 10.92 17.59 19.14
N LYS A 625 11.23 17.04 17.97
CA LYS A 625 10.32 17.11 16.82
C LYS A 625 8.96 16.47 17.13
N TRP A 626 8.94 15.31 17.79
CA TRP A 626 7.69 14.68 18.25
C TRP A 626 6.94 15.54 19.25
N LYS A 627 7.61 16.05 20.29
CA LYS A 627 6.99 16.92 21.31
C LYS A 627 6.35 18.15 20.68
N ASN A 628 7.06 18.80 19.74
CA ASN A 628 6.54 19.96 19.03
C ASN A 628 5.34 19.60 18.15
N ALA A 629 5.48 18.56 17.34
CA ALA A 629 4.41 18.15 16.42
C ALA A 629 3.12 17.77 17.16
N VAL A 630 3.23 17.08 18.29
CA VAL A 630 2.07 16.66 19.10
C VAL A 630 1.48 17.83 19.92
N ARG A 631 2.31 18.82 20.32
CA ARG A 631 1.84 19.99 21.07
C ARG A 631 1.04 20.96 20.21
N TYR A 632 1.47 21.20 18.99
CA TYR A 632 0.85 22.19 18.11
C TYR A 632 -0.35 21.64 17.33
N ASN A 633 -0.41 20.34 17.08
CA ASN A 633 -1.42 19.73 16.25
C ASN A 633 -2.44 18.96 17.10
N LYS A 634 -3.72 19.12 16.78
CA LYS A 634 -4.83 18.51 17.51
C LYS A 634 -5.68 17.59 16.65
N ASP A 635 -5.68 17.81 15.33
CA ASP A 635 -6.64 17.16 14.45
C ASP A 635 -5.95 16.23 13.43
N VAL A 636 -6.59 15.10 13.19
CA VAL A 636 -6.25 14.22 12.09
C VAL A 636 -6.93 14.71 10.84
N ALA A 637 -6.17 15.03 9.82
CA ALA A 637 -6.67 15.39 8.49
C ALA A 637 -6.37 14.27 7.51
N GLN A 638 -7.29 14.02 6.59
CA GLN A 638 -7.03 13.18 5.45
C GLN A 638 -6.71 14.02 4.23
N GLU A 639 -5.69 13.60 3.51
CA GLU A 639 -5.17 14.28 2.36
C GLU A 639 -5.17 13.35 1.14
N LEU A 640 -5.66 13.85 0.02
CA LEU A 640 -5.47 13.26 -1.29
C LEU A 640 -4.42 14.08 -2.05
N LYS A 641 -3.24 13.51 -2.25
CA LYS A 641 -2.21 14.10 -3.11
C LYS A 641 -2.35 13.57 -4.52
N ILE A 642 -2.29 14.47 -5.48
CA ILE A 642 -2.32 14.17 -6.90
C ILE A 642 -0.96 14.55 -7.44
N TYR A 643 -0.19 13.54 -7.82
CA TYR A 643 1.15 13.69 -8.38
C TYR A 643 1.07 13.66 -9.90
N HIS A 644 1.79 14.56 -10.54
CA HIS A 644 2.04 14.47 -11.97
C HIS A 644 3.32 13.67 -12.18
N GLN A 645 3.21 12.51 -12.82
CA GLN A 645 4.39 11.74 -13.21
C GLN A 645 5.27 12.60 -14.13
N LYS A 646 6.51 12.80 -13.71
CA LYS A 646 7.46 13.73 -14.31
C LYS A 646 7.78 13.43 -15.75
N ASP A 647 7.51 14.43 -16.58
CA ASP A 647 8.63 15.06 -17.27
C ASP A 647 8.69 16.52 -16.79
N ASN A 648 9.84 17.00 -16.31
CA ASN A 648 10.09 18.41 -15.98
C ASN A 648 9.75 19.39 -17.13
N VAL A 649 9.46 18.83 -18.27
CA VAL A 649 8.98 19.41 -19.50
C VAL A 649 7.54 19.92 -19.38
N PHE A 650 6.66 19.27 -18.56
CA PHE A 650 5.20 19.52 -18.58
C PHE A 650 4.77 20.88 -18.02
N LEU A 651 5.32 21.31 -16.88
CA LEU A 651 4.99 22.63 -16.31
C LEU A 651 5.64 23.78 -17.09
N LYS A 652 6.87 23.57 -17.57
CA LYS A 652 7.51 24.46 -18.53
C LYS A 652 6.69 24.51 -19.82
N GLN A 653 6.17 23.37 -20.29
CA GLN A 653 5.33 23.31 -21.49
C GLN A 653 3.97 23.97 -21.29
N LYS A 654 3.31 23.85 -20.12
CA LYS A 654 1.99 24.48 -19.88
C LYS A 654 2.07 26.01 -19.85
N THR A 655 3.04 26.57 -19.13
CA THR A 655 3.32 28.00 -19.16
C THR A 655 3.83 28.44 -20.53
N ALA A 656 4.59 27.58 -21.22
CA ALA A 656 5.01 27.81 -22.59
C ALA A 656 3.82 27.79 -23.56
N TYR A 657 2.91 26.83 -23.48
CA TYR A 657 1.72 26.80 -24.34
C TYR A 657 0.81 28.02 -24.14
N PHE A 658 0.66 28.53 -22.93
CA PHE A 658 -0.09 29.76 -22.69
C PHE A 658 0.65 30.97 -23.22
N LYS A 659 1.95 31.08 -22.98
CA LYS A 659 2.78 32.18 -23.56
C LYS A 659 2.79 32.13 -25.07
N ASP A 660 2.94 30.93 -25.65
CA ASP A 660 2.91 30.74 -27.10
C ASP A 660 1.53 31.04 -27.69
N PHE A 661 0.44 30.66 -27.00
CA PHE A 661 -0.92 31.04 -27.40
C PHE A 661 -1.06 32.56 -27.45
N VAL A 662 -0.67 33.27 -26.38
CA VAL A 662 -0.74 34.75 -26.31
C VAL A 662 0.16 35.36 -27.37
N LYS A 663 1.40 34.87 -27.53
CA LYS A 663 2.36 35.36 -28.55
C LYS A 663 1.81 35.20 -29.97
N PHE A 664 1.32 34.01 -30.33
CA PHE A 664 0.75 33.76 -31.64
C PHE A 664 -0.56 34.54 -31.87
N SER A 665 -1.39 34.75 -30.82
CA SER A 665 -2.59 35.59 -30.93
C SER A 665 -2.26 37.05 -31.16
N ILE A 666 -1.26 37.60 -30.48
CA ILE A 666 -0.80 38.96 -30.71
C ILE A 666 -0.25 39.10 -32.14
N LEU A 667 0.54 38.13 -32.59
CA LEU A 667 1.13 38.14 -33.94
C LEU A 667 0.04 38.05 -35.01
N GLU A 668 -0.99 37.23 -34.81
CA GLU A 668 -2.15 37.12 -35.69
C GLU A 668 -2.97 38.39 -35.77
N VAL A 669 -3.15 39.10 -34.65
CA VAL A 669 -3.80 40.42 -34.60
C VAL A 669 -2.98 41.43 -35.40
N LEU A 670 -1.65 41.46 -35.25
CA LEU A 670 -0.75 42.32 -36.02
C LEU A 670 -0.82 42.05 -37.54
N ILE A 671 -0.79 40.75 -37.93
CA ILE A 671 -0.92 40.35 -39.33
C ILE A 671 -2.30 40.73 -39.87
N SER A 672 -3.37 40.54 -39.09
CA SER A 672 -4.73 40.93 -39.47
C SER A 672 -4.85 42.46 -39.64
N LEU A 673 -4.25 43.23 -38.72
CA LEU A 673 -4.21 44.70 -38.85
C LEU A 673 -3.48 45.14 -40.12
N THR A 674 -2.35 44.53 -40.46
CA THR A 674 -1.63 44.84 -41.70
C THR A 674 -2.41 44.43 -42.95
N LEU A 675 -3.16 43.36 -42.94
CA LEU A 675 -4.00 42.90 -44.04
C LEU A 675 -5.23 43.76 -44.26
N PHE A 676 -5.94 44.14 -43.17
CA PHE A 676 -7.19 44.87 -43.24
C PHE A 676 -7.01 46.39 -43.27
N PHE A 677 -5.92 46.92 -42.68
CA PHE A 677 -5.64 48.35 -42.64
C PHE A 677 -4.24 48.72 -43.15
N PRO A 678 -3.88 48.36 -44.39
CA PRO A 678 -2.52 48.58 -44.90
C PRO A 678 -2.15 50.06 -44.95
N GLN A 679 -3.08 50.96 -45.10
CA GLN A 679 -2.87 52.40 -45.13
C GLN A 679 -2.26 52.97 -43.84
N PHE A 680 -2.46 52.31 -42.69
CA PHE A 680 -1.87 52.79 -41.44
C PHE A 680 -0.38 52.42 -41.29
N ILE A 681 0.09 51.42 -42.04
CA ILE A 681 1.45 50.87 -41.90
C ILE A 681 2.33 51.28 -43.06
N ILE A 682 1.75 51.46 -44.25
CA ILE A 682 2.51 51.74 -45.48
C ILE A 682 2.09 53.12 -46.02
N LYS A 683 2.91 54.15 -45.79
CA LYS A 683 2.64 55.54 -46.24
C LYS A 683 2.44 55.72 -47.74
N ASN A 684 3.03 54.86 -48.62
CA ASN A 684 2.98 54.94 -50.03
C ASN A 684 2.47 53.71 -50.75
N ILE A 685 1.26 53.25 -50.34
CA ILE A 685 0.65 52.00 -50.84
C ILE A 685 0.46 51.98 -52.37
N ASN A 686 0.24 53.14 -52.98
CA ASN A 686 0.07 53.25 -54.43
C ASN A 686 1.28 52.81 -55.20
N ILE A 687 2.51 53.05 -54.70
CA ILE A 687 3.79 52.70 -55.36
C ILE A 687 3.97 51.18 -55.22
N VAL A 688 3.56 50.61 -54.09
CA VAL A 688 3.65 49.14 -53.86
C VAL A 688 2.64 48.39 -54.73
N LEU A 689 1.45 48.94 -54.91
CA LEU A 689 0.42 48.38 -55.77
C LEU A 689 0.82 48.36 -57.24
N SER A 690 1.43 49.47 -57.75
CA SER A 690 1.82 49.60 -59.15
C SER A 690 2.95 48.64 -59.58
N LYS A 691 3.75 48.18 -58.64
CA LYS A 691 4.90 47.29 -58.96
C LYS A 691 4.58 45.77 -58.71
N GLY A 692 3.31 45.40 -58.45
CA GLY A 692 2.94 44.00 -58.20
C GLY A 692 3.43 43.43 -56.86
N ILE A 693 4.27 44.14 -56.10
CA ILE A 693 4.83 43.75 -54.81
C ILE A 693 3.75 43.56 -53.74
N TYR A 694 2.65 44.35 -53.91
CA TYR A 694 1.51 44.24 -53.00
C TYR A 694 0.91 42.81 -52.96
N TYR A 695 0.71 42.20 -54.13
CA TYR A 695 0.14 40.86 -54.22
C TYR A 695 1.10 39.79 -53.62
N PHE A 696 2.40 40.01 -53.76
CA PHE A 696 3.38 39.12 -53.11
C PHE A 696 3.35 39.27 -51.58
N ILE A 697 3.32 40.53 -51.06
CA ILE A 697 3.23 40.81 -49.61
C ILE A 697 1.90 40.28 -49.06
N TYR A 698 0.80 40.50 -49.80
CA TYR A 698 -0.53 40.05 -49.40
C TYR A 698 -0.61 38.52 -49.33
N SER A 699 -0.06 37.83 -50.31
CA SER A 699 0.03 36.36 -50.35
C SER A 699 0.90 35.84 -49.20
N LEU A 700 2.05 36.47 -48.93
CA LEU A 700 2.95 36.10 -47.84
C LEU A 700 2.25 36.30 -46.48
N LEU A 701 1.59 37.42 -46.23
CA LEU A 701 0.87 37.72 -44.99
C LEU A 701 -0.32 36.76 -44.78
N THR A 702 -1.05 36.45 -45.86
CA THR A 702 -2.16 35.47 -45.79
C THR A 702 -1.66 34.07 -45.42
N THR A 703 -0.54 33.65 -46.02
CA THR A 703 0.10 32.35 -45.69
C THR A 703 0.58 32.31 -44.24
N LEU A 704 1.21 33.39 -43.77
CA LEU A 704 1.63 33.51 -42.37
C LEU A 704 0.42 33.49 -41.43
N GLY A 705 -0.68 34.21 -41.74
CA GLY A 705 -1.90 34.21 -40.96
C GLY A 705 -2.50 32.78 -40.82
N LEU A 706 -2.60 32.05 -41.94
CA LEU A 706 -3.05 30.66 -41.93
C LEU A 706 -2.16 29.77 -41.07
N THR A 707 -0.83 29.93 -41.16
CA THR A 707 0.10 29.07 -40.36
C THR A 707 0.05 29.44 -38.86
N PHE A 708 -0.07 30.71 -38.49
CA PHE A 708 -0.20 31.09 -37.09
C PHE A 708 -1.59 30.76 -36.51
N GLY A 709 -2.64 30.91 -37.29
CA GLY A 709 -3.99 30.47 -36.93
C GLY A 709 -4.02 28.96 -36.58
N PHE A 710 -3.35 28.15 -37.40
CA PHE A 710 -3.21 26.72 -37.07
C PHE A 710 -2.40 26.47 -35.79
N LYS A 711 -1.31 27.21 -35.55
CA LYS A 711 -0.53 27.14 -34.31
C LYS A 711 -1.36 27.61 -33.10
N ILE A 712 -2.14 28.67 -33.22
CA ILE A 712 -3.09 29.16 -32.18
C ILE A 712 -4.09 28.05 -31.84
N TYR A 713 -4.69 27.45 -32.86
CA TYR A 713 -5.62 26.33 -32.65
C TYR A 713 -4.95 25.17 -31.90
N LYS A 714 -3.75 24.77 -32.31
CA LYS A 714 -2.99 23.68 -31.68
C LYS A 714 -2.62 23.99 -30.22
N THR A 715 -2.11 25.17 -29.93
CA THR A 715 -1.73 25.61 -28.57
C THR A 715 -2.96 25.78 -27.67
N LEU A 716 -4.06 26.31 -28.19
CA LEU A 716 -5.32 26.43 -27.48
C LEU A 716 -5.91 25.04 -27.16
N LYS A 717 -5.87 24.11 -28.12
CA LYS A 717 -6.29 22.71 -27.92
C LYS A 717 -5.48 22.06 -26.82
N MET A 718 -4.17 22.24 -26.79
CA MET A 718 -3.27 21.71 -25.77
C MET A 718 -3.53 22.38 -24.39
N TYR A 719 -3.71 23.69 -24.34
CA TYR A 719 -4.06 24.41 -23.10
C TYR A 719 -5.37 23.94 -22.49
N PHE A 720 -6.42 23.77 -23.29
CA PHE A 720 -7.71 23.23 -22.79
C PHE A 720 -7.62 21.75 -22.41
N HIS A 721 -6.77 20.99 -23.05
CA HIS A 721 -6.57 19.59 -22.73
C HIS A 721 -5.89 19.42 -21.36
N TYR A 722 -4.89 20.22 -21.09
CA TYR A 722 -4.09 20.18 -19.86
C TYR A 722 -4.49 21.22 -18.80
N GLY A 723 -5.60 21.93 -18.96
CA GLY A 723 -6.00 23.10 -18.18
C GLY A 723 -6.03 22.93 -16.66
N LEU A 724 -6.12 24.03 -15.94
CA LEU A 724 -6.05 24.27 -14.50
C LEU A 724 -6.68 23.15 -13.64
N ILE A 725 -5.91 22.10 -13.33
CA ILE A 725 -6.35 20.90 -12.61
C ILE A 725 -6.79 21.27 -11.20
N HIS A 726 -6.06 22.12 -10.47
CA HIS A 726 -6.39 22.55 -9.11
C HIS A 726 -7.76 23.22 -8.99
N LYS A 727 -8.14 24.07 -9.95
CA LYS A 727 -9.48 24.69 -9.98
C LYS A 727 -10.60 23.71 -10.32
N LYS A 728 -10.28 22.63 -11.04
CA LYS A 728 -11.24 21.55 -11.31
C LYS A 728 -11.44 20.67 -10.08
N ILE A 729 -10.36 20.37 -9.36
CA ILE A 729 -10.38 19.52 -8.15
C ILE A 729 -11.23 20.19 -7.06
N ASP A 730 -11.10 21.50 -6.85
CA ASP A 730 -11.95 22.23 -5.91
C ASP A 730 -13.44 22.04 -6.23
N LYS A 731 -13.84 22.26 -7.47
CA LYS A 731 -15.22 22.08 -7.90
C LYS A 731 -15.68 20.62 -7.77
N ILE A 732 -14.83 19.65 -8.09
CA ILE A 732 -15.15 18.23 -7.94
C ILE A 732 -15.31 17.87 -6.46
N ALA A 733 -14.43 18.37 -5.59
CA ALA A 733 -14.49 18.17 -4.16
C ALA A 733 -15.80 18.70 -3.56
N GLN A 734 -16.25 19.90 -4.00
CA GLN A 734 -17.52 20.46 -3.59
C GLN A 734 -18.73 19.69 -4.11
N VAL A 735 -18.66 19.14 -5.33
CA VAL A 735 -19.69 18.24 -5.87
C VAL A 735 -19.80 16.98 -5.00
N VAL A 736 -18.67 16.35 -4.68
CA VAL A 736 -18.63 15.14 -3.84
C VAL A 736 -19.22 15.43 -2.48
N LEU A 737 -18.75 16.49 -1.79
CA LEU A 737 -19.24 16.83 -0.46
C LEU A 737 -20.76 17.10 -0.45
N SER A 738 -21.25 17.94 -1.39
CA SER A 738 -22.66 18.29 -1.46
C SER A 738 -23.54 17.09 -1.80
N SER A 739 -23.03 16.16 -2.62
CA SER A 739 -23.75 14.95 -2.99
C SER A 739 -23.81 13.96 -1.82
N LEU A 740 -22.73 13.82 -1.03
CA LEU A 740 -22.69 12.96 0.16
C LEU A 740 -23.65 13.47 1.24
N TYR A 741 -23.79 14.79 1.39
CA TYR A 741 -24.79 15.39 2.28
C TYR A 741 -26.23 15.06 1.82
N GLU A 742 -26.55 15.24 0.54
CA GLU A 742 -27.93 15.06 0.03
C GLU A 742 -28.37 13.57 0.09
N ILE A 743 -27.42 12.62 0.15
CA ILE A 743 -27.74 11.17 0.34
C ILE A 743 -27.61 10.72 1.80
N ASN A 744 -27.41 11.65 2.76
CA ASN A 744 -27.27 11.42 4.21
C ASN A 744 -26.10 10.51 4.63
N GLU A 745 -25.02 10.48 3.87
CA GLU A 745 -23.80 9.74 4.23
C GLU A 745 -22.82 10.59 5.05
N ILE A 746 -23.02 11.91 5.11
CA ILE A 746 -22.33 12.86 6.00
C ILE A 746 -23.35 13.51 6.91
N THR A 747 -23.11 13.41 8.22
CA THR A 747 -23.99 13.93 9.28
C THR A 747 -23.39 15.11 10.04
N THR A 748 -22.05 15.28 9.96
CA THR A 748 -21.37 16.45 10.57
C THR A 748 -21.86 17.75 9.96
N LEU A 749 -22.04 18.80 10.76
CA LEU A 749 -22.51 20.10 10.29
C LEU A 749 -21.58 20.67 9.21
N LYS A 750 -22.17 21.18 8.13
CA LYS A 750 -21.41 21.70 6.98
C LYS A 750 -20.50 22.87 7.35
N SER A 751 -20.83 23.62 8.41
CA SER A 751 -20.01 24.71 8.94
C SER A 751 -18.72 24.24 9.63
N GLU A 752 -18.68 22.99 10.09
CA GLU A 752 -17.51 22.39 10.75
C GLU A 752 -16.54 21.80 9.75
N ILE A 753 -17.02 21.38 8.57
CA ILE A 753 -16.18 20.76 7.55
C ILE A 753 -15.49 21.81 6.70
N ASN A 754 -14.17 21.69 6.64
CA ASN A 754 -13.32 22.58 5.85
C ASN A 754 -12.48 21.78 4.84
N ILE A 755 -12.61 22.12 3.56
CA ILE A 755 -11.80 21.57 2.47
C ILE A 755 -10.77 22.61 2.07
N LYS A 756 -9.48 22.24 2.15
CA LYS A 756 -8.37 23.08 1.72
C LYS A 756 -7.65 22.43 0.54
N ILE A 757 -7.54 23.16 -0.56
CA ILE A 757 -6.80 22.73 -1.74
C ILE A 757 -5.56 23.58 -1.87
N LYS A 758 -4.40 22.94 -1.90
CA LYS A 758 -3.10 23.58 -2.07
C LYS A 758 -2.45 23.10 -3.36
N SER A 759 -1.93 24.03 -4.13
CA SER A 759 -1.01 23.71 -5.22
C SER A 759 0.38 23.57 -4.63
N LEU A 760 0.99 22.40 -4.83
CA LEU A 760 2.35 22.07 -4.42
C LEU A 760 3.35 22.44 -5.53
N THR A 761 4.63 22.33 -5.23
CA THR A 761 5.70 22.50 -6.23
C THR A 761 5.52 21.50 -7.37
N MET A 762 5.81 21.90 -8.60
CA MET A 762 5.71 21.08 -9.84
C MET A 762 4.29 20.73 -10.34
N GLY A 763 3.23 21.44 -9.87
CA GLY A 763 1.86 21.25 -10.34
C GLY A 763 1.09 20.14 -9.64
N ASP A 764 1.70 19.51 -8.65
CA ASP A 764 1.01 18.59 -7.75
C ASP A 764 -0.06 19.35 -6.96
N VAL A 765 -1.14 18.67 -6.64
CA VAL A 765 -2.26 19.24 -5.90
C VAL A 765 -2.56 18.39 -4.67
N SER A 766 -2.76 19.07 -3.55
CA SER A 766 -3.18 18.43 -2.29
C SER A 766 -4.60 18.90 -1.96
N CYS A 767 -5.51 17.97 -1.73
CA CYS A 767 -6.85 18.19 -1.21
C CYS A 767 -6.92 17.63 0.22
N VAL A 768 -7.18 18.49 1.21
CA VAL A 768 -7.25 18.13 2.63
C VAL A 768 -8.64 18.43 3.15
N ILE A 769 -9.25 17.46 3.85
CA ILE A 769 -10.52 17.64 4.57
C ILE A 769 -10.26 17.61 6.08
N THR A 770 -10.88 18.54 6.80
CA THR A 770 -10.82 18.67 8.27
C THR A 770 -12.20 18.94 8.84
N GLY A 771 -12.42 18.60 10.11
CA GLY A 771 -13.67 18.87 10.84
C GLY A 771 -14.76 17.81 10.68
N ALA A 772 -14.66 16.91 9.69
CA ALA A 772 -15.55 15.78 9.54
C ALA A 772 -15.10 14.61 10.42
N SER A 773 -16.03 13.71 10.75
CA SER A 773 -15.67 12.44 11.40
C SER A 773 -14.69 11.67 10.51
N LYS A 774 -13.96 10.73 11.10
CA LYS A 774 -12.98 9.96 10.35
C LYS A 774 -13.61 9.13 9.23
N TYR A 775 -14.76 8.50 9.51
CA TYR A 775 -15.51 7.76 8.51
C TYR A 775 -15.90 8.67 7.33
N GLU A 776 -16.47 9.85 7.64
CA GLU A 776 -16.88 10.81 6.61
C GLU A 776 -15.69 11.35 5.81
N SER A 777 -14.57 11.62 6.48
CA SER A 777 -13.33 12.04 5.81
C SER A 777 -12.78 10.97 4.89
N ASN A 778 -12.77 9.71 5.32
CA ASN A 778 -12.38 8.56 4.51
C ASN A 778 -13.31 8.37 3.31
N LEU A 779 -14.63 8.47 3.55
CA LEU A 779 -15.63 8.33 2.52
C LEU A 779 -15.47 9.41 1.45
N PHE A 780 -15.29 10.66 1.87
CA PHE A 780 -15.06 11.79 0.97
C PHE A 780 -13.79 11.61 0.12
N ILE A 781 -12.67 11.27 0.76
CA ILE A 781 -11.38 11.07 0.07
C ILE A 781 -11.45 9.86 -0.89
N ASN A 782 -12.07 8.75 -0.48
CA ASN A 782 -12.25 7.58 -1.34
C ASN A 782 -13.11 7.90 -2.56
N THR A 783 -14.20 8.62 -2.35
CA THR A 783 -15.12 9.05 -3.42
C THR A 783 -14.43 9.99 -4.40
N LEU A 784 -13.63 10.92 -3.89
CA LEU A 784 -12.84 11.85 -4.71
C LEU A 784 -11.76 11.12 -5.51
N ASP A 785 -11.10 10.17 -4.89
CA ASP A 785 -10.08 9.32 -5.49
C ASP A 785 -10.64 8.47 -6.64
N GLU A 786 -11.82 7.83 -6.46
CA GLU A 786 -12.51 7.08 -7.53
C GLU A 786 -12.78 7.93 -8.78
N ILE A 787 -13.04 9.23 -8.63
CA ILE A 787 -13.27 10.13 -9.76
C ILE A 787 -11.97 10.44 -10.52
N LEU A 788 -10.85 10.47 -9.78
CA LEU A 788 -9.55 10.87 -10.29
C LEU A 788 -8.69 9.69 -10.75
N GLN A 789 -9.00 8.48 -10.31
CA GLN A 789 -8.33 7.26 -10.75
C GLN A 789 -8.67 6.87 -12.19
N PRO A 790 -7.87 5.98 -12.82
CA PRO A 790 -8.17 5.41 -14.12
C PRO A 790 -9.58 4.81 -14.18
N ILE A 791 -10.29 5.12 -15.27
CA ILE A 791 -11.63 4.56 -15.50
C ILE A 791 -11.51 3.05 -15.74
N ASP A 792 -11.95 2.25 -14.75
CA ASP A 792 -11.96 0.79 -14.92
C ASP A 792 -13.30 0.28 -15.46
N ASN A 793 -14.31 0.13 -14.61
CA ASN A 793 -15.60 -0.41 -15.02
C ASN A 793 -16.78 0.24 -14.26
N PRO A 794 -16.88 1.58 -14.21
CA PRO A 794 -17.95 2.26 -13.49
C PRO A 794 -19.31 1.93 -14.10
N LYS A 795 -20.37 1.89 -13.27
CA LYS A 795 -21.75 1.64 -13.71
C LYS A 795 -22.33 2.80 -14.52
N TYR A 796 -21.86 4.01 -14.24
CA TYR A 796 -22.25 5.24 -14.95
C TYR A 796 -21.02 6.09 -15.25
N LEU A 797 -21.10 6.82 -16.38
CA LEU A 797 -20.11 7.83 -16.78
C LEU A 797 -20.80 9.18 -16.95
N ILE A 798 -20.08 10.24 -16.57
CA ILE A 798 -20.42 11.62 -16.88
C ILE A 798 -19.53 12.11 -18.01
N ILE A 799 -20.16 12.65 -19.05
CA ILE A 799 -19.48 13.31 -20.17
C ILE A 799 -19.76 14.80 -20.06
N LYS A 800 -18.74 15.61 -19.93
CA LYS A 800 -18.87 17.06 -19.93
C LYS A 800 -19.13 17.57 -21.34
N THR A 801 -20.31 18.16 -21.57
CA THR A 801 -20.71 18.71 -22.88
C THR A 801 -20.48 20.22 -22.87
N ASN A 802 -19.62 20.72 -23.74
CA ASN A 802 -19.46 22.14 -24.04
C ASN A 802 -19.36 22.30 -25.55
N TRP A 803 -20.12 23.26 -26.13
CA TRP A 803 -20.12 23.52 -27.57
C TRP A 803 -18.70 23.69 -28.13
N PHE A 804 -17.83 24.43 -27.44
CA PHE A 804 -16.45 24.71 -27.85
C PHE A 804 -15.59 23.43 -27.83
N ARG A 805 -15.83 22.52 -26.86
CA ARG A 805 -15.07 21.26 -26.72
C ARG A 805 -15.54 20.20 -27.69
N ASN A 806 -16.83 20.18 -28.03
CA ASN A 806 -17.36 19.31 -29.08
C ASN A 806 -16.74 19.67 -30.44
N LYS A 807 -16.55 20.97 -30.73
CA LYS A 807 -15.87 21.46 -31.94
C LYS A 807 -14.38 21.13 -31.95
N LEU A 808 -13.73 21.09 -30.76
CA LEU A 808 -12.32 20.71 -30.59
C LEU A 808 -12.11 19.20 -30.41
N LYS A 809 -13.17 18.36 -30.52
CA LYS A 809 -13.14 16.90 -30.28
C LYS A 809 -12.48 16.48 -28.96
N THR A 810 -12.51 17.31 -27.89
CA THR A 810 -11.94 17.05 -26.58
C THR A 810 -13.05 16.73 -25.58
N GLN A 811 -13.47 15.47 -25.51
CA GLN A 811 -14.46 15.01 -24.53
C GLN A 811 -13.73 14.59 -23.24
N ASN A 812 -14.20 15.07 -22.09
CA ASN A 812 -13.71 14.63 -20.80
C ASN A 812 -14.72 13.66 -20.18
N PHE A 813 -14.26 12.47 -19.88
CA PHE A 813 -15.03 11.41 -19.23
C PHE A 813 -14.67 11.37 -17.74
N TYR A 814 -15.69 11.22 -16.89
CA TYR A 814 -15.50 11.03 -15.45
C TYR A 814 -16.34 9.85 -14.97
N PRO A 815 -15.79 8.93 -14.16
CA PRO A 815 -16.59 7.86 -13.57
C PRO A 815 -17.52 8.45 -12.51
N VAL A 816 -18.73 7.89 -12.40
CA VAL A 816 -19.59 8.14 -11.24
C VAL A 816 -19.17 7.19 -10.13
N PRO A 817 -18.81 7.69 -8.95
CA PRO A 817 -18.37 6.87 -7.82
C PRO A 817 -19.36 5.78 -7.44
N THR A 818 -18.85 4.69 -6.92
CA THR A 818 -19.61 3.49 -6.56
C THR A 818 -20.73 3.79 -5.59
N ILE A 819 -20.48 4.65 -4.61
CA ILE A 819 -21.47 5.07 -3.60
C ILE A 819 -22.73 5.72 -4.23
N PHE A 820 -22.56 6.53 -5.26
CA PHE A 820 -23.70 7.15 -5.96
C PHE A 820 -24.30 6.22 -7.02
N SER A 821 -23.55 5.20 -7.47
CA SER A 821 -23.97 4.29 -8.55
C SER A 821 -24.91 3.17 -8.09
N ALA A 822 -25.17 3.03 -6.80
CA ALA A 822 -25.99 1.98 -6.23
C ALA A 822 -27.46 2.10 -6.70
N ARG A 823 -28.04 3.29 -6.61
CA ARG A 823 -29.44 3.59 -6.96
C ARG A 823 -29.52 4.73 -7.96
N LYS A 824 -30.43 4.63 -8.96
CA LYS A 824 -30.63 5.66 -9.98
C LYS A 824 -30.91 7.06 -9.39
N LYS A 825 -31.67 7.16 -8.28
CA LYS A 825 -31.94 8.43 -7.60
C LYS A 825 -30.63 9.11 -7.12
N GLN A 826 -29.69 8.34 -6.57
CA GLN A 826 -28.40 8.87 -6.08
C GLN A 826 -27.51 9.38 -7.23
N VAL A 827 -27.53 8.67 -8.38
CA VAL A 827 -26.82 9.11 -9.59
C VAL A 827 -27.34 10.47 -10.07
N LEU A 828 -28.66 10.68 -10.05
CA LEU A 828 -29.28 11.95 -10.45
C LEU A 828 -28.95 13.09 -9.48
N VAL A 829 -28.88 12.82 -8.17
CA VAL A 829 -28.40 13.78 -7.16
C VAL A 829 -26.97 14.21 -7.48
N TYR A 830 -26.08 13.24 -7.73
CA TYR A 830 -24.69 13.51 -8.10
C TYR A 830 -24.59 14.34 -9.40
N GLN A 831 -25.38 13.99 -10.43
CA GLN A 831 -25.43 14.74 -11.69
C GLN A 831 -25.95 16.18 -11.49
N LYS A 832 -26.94 16.39 -10.61
CA LYS A 832 -27.48 17.72 -10.26
C LYS A 832 -26.38 18.62 -9.70
N HIS A 833 -25.61 18.12 -8.70
CA HIS A 833 -24.50 18.87 -8.11
C HIS A 833 -23.34 19.08 -9.10
N TRP A 834 -23.09 18.08 -9.94
CA TRP A 834 -22.11 18.20 -11.03
C TRP A 834 -22.46 19.32 -12.00
N ASN A 835 -23.70 19.36 -12.47
CA ASN A 835 -24.18 20.39 -13.41
C ASN A 835 -24.12 21.79 -12.81
N LYS A 836 -24.40 21.93 -11.50
CA LYS A 836 -24.34 23.20 -10.79
C LYS A 836 -22.90 23.76 -10.71
N ASN A 837 -21.91 22.92 -10.42
CA ASN A 837 -20.54 23.37 -10.14
C ASN A 837 -19.61 23.30 -11.36
N LEU A 838 -19.81 22.34 -12.24
CA LEU A 838 -18.90 22.01 -13.35
C LEU A 838 -19.51 22.24 -14.74
N GLY A 839 -20.83 22.52 -14.82
CA GLY A 839 -21.57 22.79 -16.06
C GLY A 839 -22.27 21.55 -16.62
N LYS A 840 -23.15 21.74 -17.61
CA LYS A 840 -24.01 20.71 -18.20
C LYS A 840 -23.23 19.43 -18.58
N SER A 841 -23.78 18.30 -18.23
CA SER A 841 -23.20 16.99 -18.47
C SER A 841 -24.23 15.97 -18.97
N LEU A 842 -23.76 14.99 -19.74
CA LEU A 842 -24.51 13.85 -20.18
C LEU A 842 -24.18 12.63 -19.29
N LEU A 843 -25.21 12.00 -18.72
CA LEU A 843 -25.08 10.79 -17.93
C LEU A 843 -25.25 9.57 -18.84
N ILE A 844 -24.31 8.64 -18.81
CA ILE A 844 -24.30 7.42 -19.61
C ILE A 844 -24.31 6.20 -18.71
N TYR A 845 -25.29 5.32 -18.93
CA TYR A 845 -25.31 3.99 -18.30
C TYR A 845 -24.41 3.04 -19.08
N THR A 846 -23.38 2.48 -18.44
CA THR A 846 -22.32 1.72 -19.13
C THR A 846 -22.65 0.25 -19.37
N ARG A 847 -23.80 -0.24 -18.92
CA ARG A 847 -24.17 -1.66 -19.06
C ARG A 847 -24.99 -1.98 -20.33
N ASN A 848 -25.32 -0.97 -21.13
CA ASN A 848 -25.94 -1.14 -22.44
C ASN A 848 -24.89 -1.01 -23.57
N THR A 849 -25.19 -1.42 -24.78
CA THR A 849 -24.27 -1.46 -25.94
C THR A 849 -23.66 -0.08 -26.24
N ARG A 850 -24.47 0.97 -26.24
CA ARG A 850 -24.00 2.36 -26.46
C ARG A 850 -23.07 2.81 -25.35
N GLY A 851 -23.41 2.53 -24.08
CA GLY A 851 -22.60 2.88 -22.94
C GLY A 851 -21.28 2.12 -22.88
N ARG A 852 -21.27 0.85 -23.32
CA ARG A 852 -20.05 0.04 -23.41
C ARG A 852 -19.05 0.60 -24.43
N LYS A 853 -19.53 1.00 -25.60
CA LYS A 853 -18.70 1.68 -26.62
C LYS A 853 -18.06 2.96 -26.06
N LEU A 854 -18.86 3.79 -25.38
CA LEU A 854 -18.36 5.01 -24.75
C LEU A 854 -17.40 4.75 -23.60
N LEU A 855 -17.60 3.68 -22.82
CA LEU A 855 -16.68 3.26 -21.77
C LEU A 855 -15.31 2.86 -22.34
N LEU A 856 -15.30 2.11 -23.45
CA LEU A 856 -14.05 1.76 -24.14
C LEU A 856 -13.31 3.00 -24.62
N ARG A 857 -14.03 3.93 -25.24
CA ARG A 857 -13.47 5.24 -25.65
C ARG A 857 -12.92 6.03 -24.46
N ALA A 858 -13.63 6.03 -23.35
CA ALA A 858 -13.17 6.66 -22.11
C ALA A 858 -11.90 6.02 -21.55
N LYS A 859 -11.81 4.70 -21.55
CA LYS A 859 -10.61 3.97 -21.13
C LYS A 859 -9.39 4.32 -21.98
N LEU A 860 -9.53 4.31 -23.30
CA LEU A 860 -8.44 4.66 -24.22
C LEU A 860 -8.01 6.12 -24.09
N PHE A 861 -8.97 7.03 -23.91
CA PHE A 861 -8.69 8.43 -23.66
C PHE A 861 -7.90 8.61 -22.35
N HIS A 862 -8.26 7.88 -21.30
CA HIS A 862 -7.53 7.86 -20.04
C HIS A 862 -6.15 7.22 -20.15
N VAL A 863 -5.99 6.10 -20.85
CA VAL A 863 -4.66 5.47 -21.05
C VAL A 863 -3.69 6.44 -21.73
N ARG A 864 -4.16 7.28 -22.65
CA ARG A 864 -3.35 8.35 -23.24
C ARG A 864 -2.97 9.47 -22.25
N ASN A 865 -3.80 9.73 -21.25
CA ASN A 865 -3.65 10.87 -20.33
C ASN A 865 -3.08 10.48 -18.95
N ILE A 866 -3.28 9.23 -18.50
CA ILE A 866 -3.02 8.75 -17.13
C ILE A 866 -1.55 8.39 -16.89
N ARG A 867 -0.72 8.29 -17.91
CA ARG A 867 0.72 8.17 -17.66
C ARG A 867 1.31 9.26 -16.74
N ASN A 868 0.51 10.30 -16.41
CA ASN A 868 1.01 11.50 -15.76
C ASN A 868 0.34 11.87 -14.42
N GLU A 869 -0.72 11.19 -13.96
CA GLU A 869 -1.38 11.50 -12.70
C GLU A 869 -1.49 10.26 -11.81
N MET A 870 -0.89 10.30 -10.64
CA MET A 870 -1.06 9.30 -9.59
C MET A 870 -1.68 9.97 -8.38
N THR A 871 -2.74 9.35 -7.85
CA THR A 871 -3.34 9.78 -6.60
C THR A 871 -2.74 9.00 -5.43
N LYS A 872 -2.52 9.69 -4.32
CA LYS A 872 -2.07 9.08 -3.07
C LYS A 872 -2.85 9.63 -1.88
N LYS A 873 -3.35 8.72 -1.05
CA LYS A 873 -4.04 9.05 0.19
C LYS A 873 -3.03 9.13 1.32
N ASN A 874 -3.03 10.24 2.04
CA ASN A 874 -2.18 10.44 3.19
C ASN A 874 -3.02 10.77 4.42
N ILE A 875 -2.55 10.32 5.58
CA ILE A 875 -3.06 10.75 6.87
C ILE A 875 -2.06 11.75 7.42
N ILE A 876 -2.54 12.94 7.76
CA ILE A 876 -1.73 14.03 8.27
C ILE A 876 -2.26 14.44 9.63
N TRP A 877 -1.35 14.58 10.58
CA TRP A 877 -1.63 15.18 11.88
C TRP A 877 -1.22 16.66 11.85
N LYS A 878 -2.20 17.55 11.91
CA LYS A 878 -2.06 19.02 11.87
C LYS A 878 -2.67 19.69 13.08
#